data_ab51ecd5b0aec5262a272caaa93d1094
#
_entry.id   ab51ecd5b0aec5262a272caaa93d1094
#
_cell.length_a   1.000
_cell.length_b   1.000
_cell.length_c   1.000
_cell.angle_alpha   90.00
_cell.angle_beta   90.00
_cell.angle_gamma   90.00
#
_symmetry.space_group_name_H-M   'P 1'
#
loop_
_entity.id
_entity.type
_entity.pdbx_description
1 polymer ?
#
loop_
_entity_poly.entity_id
_entity_poly.type
_entity_poly.pdbx_seq_one_letter_code
_entity_poly.pdbx_strand_id
1 'polypeptide(L)'
;MFDFSVDVIIPVRSRDDYDIIDRLKWKKYCNIPDNFDFLVVDYGSHKHQEIKGTCEELGFNYIYIDKPNNLFNLSECRNTGLKESSADFVIFEDVDLMHKEDFYESINVEIKNLIINQGWVFFAVPVTYLSEMSTELLVQGVSNEISSFLISEAYNSESPYIQHHAPTSSFVVCRRKDAIKVGGFDEAFEGWGFEDSDFAVRLLMLTESDKPRRFYRLDTRPYSNQVSWDGWRSLYRVYGDLIALKGIYSFHVWHPIAEHRSKLIRERNHKIFNENCSRYSSDKFVFTPLNDKNKKVQIFLSKNPHSWNQSVFDVFDNPLFIDETNITISSVSDIIEAYDIDCVVFTNPYGTVKRKIIYDEFKSHNIDCYVVERGALPWSIYIDKGGFCAESDSYSESNWINKKLSEQEVNNIHEYMNEIKTSGVALEPQSNMIGGDNLKRKLFGDDENVNVLFVALQSPSDTTTNYFCGGVESYQNFLLQIEKLPHLLPENWKVVVKNHPLSLEKFNADDIKIVDGYHINDIIAMSDNVALLNSGVGILSMIFNKFTYHFGQAFYSFDGLNKEVSTAEELVNEIRAGNIFDKEKAIKFIDFLVNDFYSFASWERKERSYTDKAKLSISKNIKYSKVNVFERGVSYGNYQEYKKLVTSYLFDRYRMDEYISRNPQKPAKVEIVNTKSVSNAKIANKSLSRRRYEKFKASPTGYMKTVFIKLPKKIKSVFS
;
A
#
# COMPACT_ATOMS: atom_id res chain seq x y z
N MET A 1 -3.35 -19.10 -19.39
CA MET A 1 -3.42 -20.11 -18.31
C MET A 1 -2.71 -19.45 -17.13
N PHE A 2 -3.31 -19.44 -15.93
CA PHE A 2 -2.64 -18.85 -14.76
C PHE A 2 -1.54 -19.82 -14.33
N ASP A 3 -0.28 -19.39 -14.43
CA ASP A 3 0.89 -20.13 -13.97
C ASP A 3 1.24 -19.58 -12.58
N PHE A 4 1.24 -20.41 -11.56
CA PHE A 4 1.56 -20.08 -10.18
C PHE A 4 1.87 -21.34 -9.39
N SER A 5 2.69 -21.18 -8.35
CA SER A 5 3.09 -22.24 -7.41
C SER A 5 2.47 -22.03 -6.03
N VAL A 6 2.30 -23.10 -5.28
CA VAL A 6 1.65 -23.12 -3.96
C VAL A 6 2.45 -23.98 -2.99
N ASP A 7 2.84 -23.44 -1.85
CA ASP A 7 3.42 -24.20 -0.74
C ASP A 7 2.44 -24.37 0.40
N VAL A 8 2.21 -25.60 0.84
CA VAL A 8 1.42 -25.95 2.01
C VAL A 8 2.35 -26.10 3.21
N ILE A 9 2.33 -25.13 4.12
CA ILE A 9 3.21 -25.08 5.30
C ILE A 9 2.50 -25.74 6.46
N ILE A 10 3.08 -26.86 6.94
CA ILE A 10 2.53 -27.68 8.01
C ILE A 10 3.46 -27.70 9.22
N PRO A 11 3.16 -26.94 10.29
CA PRO A 11 3.90 -27.04 11.54
C PRO A 11 3.59 -28.34 12.28
N VAL A 12 4.64 -29.00 12.76
CA VAL A 12 4.51 -30.26 13.52
C VAL A 12 5.37 -30.26 14.78
N ARG A 13 4.93 -31.03 15.78
CA ARG A 13 5.73 -31.45 16.94
C ARG A 13 5.23 -32.80 17.45
N SER A 14 6.14 -33.78 17.57
CA SER A 14 5.77 -35.08 18.06
C SER A 14 5.24 -35.05 19.51
N ARG A 15 4.22 -35.86 19.75
CA ARG A 15 3.57 -36.10 21.06
C ARG A 15 3.39 -37.58 21.26
N ASP A 16 3.35 -38.03 22.51
CA ASP A 16 3.14 -39.43 22.81
C ASP A 16 1.67 -39.87 22.77
N ASP A 17 0.74 -38.89 22.82
CA ASP A 17 -0.69 -39.08 22.88
C ASP A 17 -1.41 -39.04 21.52
N TYR A 18 -0.68 -38.83 20.41
CA TYR A 18 -1.23 -39.01 19.06
C TYR A 18 -0.15 -39.15 17.98
N ASP A 19 -0.49 -39.83 16.90
CA ASP A 19 0.44 -40.18 15.84
C ASP A 19 0.48 -39.11 14.73
N ILE A 20 1.60 -38.37 14.62
CA ILE A 20 1.87 -37.40 13.55
C ILE A 20 2.08 -38.11 12.23
N ILE A 21 2.71 -39.27 12.21
CA ILE A 21 3.06 -40.03 11.01
C ILE A 21 1.80 -40.33 10.19
N ASP A 22 0.77 -40.87 10.84
CA ASP A 22 -0.50 -41.19 10.19
C ASP A 22 -1.18 -39.88 9.67
N ARG A 23 -1.10 -38.79 10.43
CA ARG A 23 -1.68 -37.49 10.02
C ARG A 23 -1.02 -36.92 8.78
N LEU A 24 0.27 -37.06 8.64
CA LEU A 24 0.99 -36.67 7.41
C LEU A 24 0.56 -37.56 6.23
N LYS A 25 0.39 -38.87 6.45
CA LYS A 25 -0.08 -39.81 5.41
C LYS A 25 -1.49 -39.47 4.93
N TRP A 26 -2.37 -38.96 5.80
CA TRP A 26 -3.74 -38.56 5.39
C TRP A 26 -3.77 -37.50 4.29
N LYS A 27 -2.73 -36.67 4.15
CA LYS A 27 -2.66 -35.68 3.07
C LYS A 27 -2.67 -36.31 1.68
N LYS A 28 -2.21 -37.57 1.55
CA LYS A 28 -2.24 -38.34 0.31
C LYS A 28 -3.61 -38.95 -0.06
N TYR A 29 -4.61 -38.81 0.80
CA TYR A 29 -5.98 -39.16 0.45
C TYR A 29 -6.64 -38.15 -0.51
N CYS A 30 -6.03 -36.99 -0.67
CA CYS A 30 -6.50 -35.94 -1.55
C CYS A 30 -5.74 -35.95 -2.89
N ASN A 31 -6.43 -35.56 -3.95
CA ASN A 31 -5.81 -35.22 -5.22
C ASN A 31 -5.01 -33.93 -5.05
N ILE A 32 -3.70 -34.05 -5.22
CA ILE A 32 -2.77 -32.91 -5.07
C ILE A 32 -2.42 -32.40 -6.47
N PRO A 33 -2.73 -31.12 -6.82
CA PRO A 33 -2.33 -30.55 -8.09
C PRO A 33 -0.80 -30.46 -8.22
N ASP A 34 -0.29 -30.58 -9.46
CA ASP A 34 1.17 -30.61 -9.74
C ASP A 34 1.92 -29.34 -9.31
N ASN A 35 1.19 -28.22 -9.14
CA ASN A 35 1.76 -26.95 -8.71
C ASN A 35 1.72 -26.73 -7.18
N PHE A 36 1.44 -27.79 -6.40
CA PHE A 36 1.43 -27.77 -4.92
C PHE A 36 2.60 -28.57 -4.36
N ASP A 37 3.38 -27.94 -3.49
CA ASP A 37 4.40 -28.57 -2.68
C ASP A 37 4.03 -28.50 -1.18
N PHE A 38 4.43 -29.52 -0.41
CA PHE A 38 4.22 -29.58 1.03
C PHE A 38 5.54 -29.32 1.75
N LEU A 39 5.49 -28.43 2.73
CA LEU A 39 6.62 -28.05 3.56
C LEU A 39 6.30 -28.29 5.03
N VAL A 40 6.84 -29.39 5.57
CA VAL A 40 6.65 -29.78 6.97
C VAL A 40 7.73 -29.13 7.81
N VAL A 41 7.34 -28.33 8.80
CA VAL A 41 8.24 -27.64 9.72
C VAL A 41 8.11 -28.23 11.11
N ASP A 42 9.14 -28.96 11.54
CA ASP A 42 9.19 -29.70 12.81
C ASP A 42 9.89 -28.88 13.90
N TYR A 43 9.21 -28.63 15.00
CA TYR A 43 9.70 -27.84 16.12
C TYR A 43 10.19 -28.71 17.26
N GLY A 44 11.40 -29.24 17.14
CA GLY A 44 12.10 -29.98 18.20
C GLY A 44 11.43 -31.31 18.60
N SER A 45 10.86 -32.03 17.61
CA SER A 45 10.31 -33.36 17.85
C SER A 45 11.35 -34.36 18.29
N HIS A 46 11.02 -35.20 19.30
CA HIS A 46 11.89 -36.31 19.68
C HIS A 46 11.91 -37.42 18.63
N LYS A 47 10.86 -37.56 17.80
CA LYS A 47 10.78 -38.48 16.65
C LYS A 47 11.14 -37.83 15.31
N HIS A 48 11.97 -36.80 15.32
CA HIS A 48 12.25 -35.99 14.10
C HIS A 48 12.79 -36.81 12.92
N GLN A 49 13.60 -37.86 13.17
CA GLN A 49 14.13 -38.72 12.08
C GLN A 49 13.03 -39.58 11.45
N GLU A 50 12.06 -40.04 12.22
CA GLU A 50 10.91 -40.81 11.74
C GLU A 50 9.97 -39.89 10.90
N ILE A 51 9.72 -38.68 11.40
CA ILE A 51 8.94 -37.68 10.69
C ILE A 51 9.63 -37.30 9.33
N LYS A 52 10.95 -37.10 9.36
CA LYS A 52 11.74 -36.83 8.16
C LYS A 52 11.64 -37.97 7.14
N GLY A 53 11.84 -39.21 7.56
CA GLY A 53 11.70 -40.39 6.69
C GLY A 53 10.32 -40.49 6.06
N THR A 54 9.25 -40.22 6.86
CA THR A 54 7.87 -40.18 6.33
C THR A 54 7.69 -39.05 5.30
N CYS A 55 8.24 -37.87 5.53
CA CYS A 55 8.18 -36.76 4.56
C CYS A 55 8.85 -37.14 3.26
N GLU A 56 10.05 -37.79 3.32
CA GLU A 56 10.77 -38.29 2.13
C GLU A 56 9.94 -39.30 1.34
N GLU A 57 9.30 -40.26 2.04
CA GLU A 57 8.39 -41.25 1.40
C GLU A 57 7.19 -40.60 0.73
N LEU A 58 6.65 -39.52 1.31
CA LEU A 58 5.51 -38.79 0.79
C LEU A 58 5.87 -37.77 -0.30
N GLY A 59 7.17 -37.49 -0.49
CA GLY A 59 7.64 -36.42 -1.38
C GLY A 59 7.39 -35.03 -0.82
N PHE A 60 7.41 -34.87 0.51
CA PHE A 60 7.25 -33.59 1.21
C PHE A 60 8.61 -33.02 1.57
N ASN A 61 8.77 -31.72 1.50
CA ASN A 61 9.94 -31.00 2.00
C ASN A 61 9.90 -30.98 3.53
N TYR A 62 11.04 -31.11 4.19
CA TYR A 62 11.14 -31.18 5.65
C TYR A 62 12.19 -30.22 6.20
N ILE A 63 11.82 -29.44 7.22
CA ILE A 63 12.69 -28.53 7.95
C ILE A 63 12.62 -28.87 9.44
N TYR A 64 13.78 -28.93 10.09
CA TYR A 64 13.88 -29.16 11.54
C TYR A 64 14.39 -27.91 12.26
N ILE A 65 13.64 -27.44 13.24
CA ILE A 65 14.03 -26.38 14.18
C ILE A 65 14.48 -27.04 15.47
N ASP A 66 15.77 -26.98 15.80
CA ASP A 66 16.35 -27.64 16.97
C ASP A 66 16.03 -26.92 18.28
N LYS A 67 14.79 -27.07 18.74
CA LYS A 67 14.28 -26.49 20.01
C LYS A 67 13.45 -27.49 20.80
N PRO A 68 14.01 -28.64 21.21
CA PRO A 68 13.24 -29.72 21.85
C PRO A 68 12.68 -29.35 23.23
N ASN A 69 13.35 -28.43 23.95
CA ASN A 69 12.97 -28.03 25.30
C ASN A 69 12.13 -26.75 25.37
N ASN A 70 11.88 -26.11 24.24
CA ASN A 70 11.10 -24.87 24.20
C ASN A 70 9.60 -25.16 24.11
N LEU A 71 8.79 -24.21 24.55
CA LEU A 71 7.36 -24.27 24.30
C LEU A 71 7.11 -24.24 22.78
N PHE A 72 6.18 -25.07 22.29
CA PHE A 72 5.85 -25.13 20.87
C PHE A 72 5.44 -23.73 20.34
N ASN A 73 6.10 -23.25 19.32
CA ASN A 73 5.82 -21.94 18.71
C ASN A 73 5.36 -22.10 17.25
N LEU A 74 4.04 -22.08 17.06
CA LEU A 74 3.40 -22.16 15.75
C LEU A 74 3.78 -21.01 14.83
N SER A 75 3.94 -19.81 15.39
CA SER A 75 4.34 -18.61 14.66
C SER A 75 5.73 -18.76 14.05
N GLU A 76 6.70 -19.24 14.84
CA GLU A 76 8.06 -19.48 14.35
C GLU A 76 8.11 -20.57 13.26
N CYS A 77 7.34 -21.66 13.43
CA CYS A 77 7.24 -22.69 12.40
C CYS A 77 6.69 -22.15 11.09
N ARG A 78 5.57 -21.42 11.14
CA ARG A 78 4.95 -20.82 9.95
C ARG A 78 5.85 -19.79 9.28
N ASN A 79 6.56 -18.98 10.06
CA ASN A 79 7.53 -18.01 9.56
C ASN A 79 8.74 -18.69 8.91
N THR A 80 9.24 -19.77 9.49
CA THR A 80 10.33 -20.55 8.91
C THR A 80 9.92 -21.12 7.55
N GLY A 81 8.76 -21.75 7.47
CA GLY A 81 8.22 -22.24 6.21
C GLY A 81 8.00 -21.10 5.19
N LEU A 82 7.51 -19.94 5.64
CA LEU A 82 7.30 -18.77 4.77
C LEU A 82 8.61 -18.20 4.20
N LYS A 83 9.70 -18.23 4.95
CA LYS A 83 11.04 -17.80 4.51
C LYS A 83 11.65 -18.77 3.50
N GLU A 84 11.52 -20.07 3.75
CA GLU A 84 12.04 -21.12 2.87
C GLU A 84 11.23 -21.31 1.59
N SER A 85 9.94 -20.97 1.62
CA SER A 85 9.08 -21.00 0.44
C SER A 85 9.56 -20.02 -0.63
N SER A 86 9.46 -20.44 -1.90
CA SER A 86 9.60 -19.56 -3.07
C SER A 86 8.31 -19.47 -3.89
N ALA A 87 7.22 -20.09 -3.42
CA ALA A 87 5.95 -20.14 -4.12
C ALA A 87 5.25 -18.78 -4.19
N ASP A 88 4.35 -18.61 -5.16
CA ASP A 88 3.51 -17.41 -5.31
C ASP A 88 2.46 -17.31 -4.20
N PHE A 89 1.92 -18.47 -3.78
CA PHE A 89 0.91 -18.59 -2.75
C PHE A 89 1.36 -19.54 -1.65
N VAL A 90 0.88 -19.28 -0.44
CA VAL A 90 1.10 -20.16 0.71
C VAL A 90 -0.23 -20.53 1.37
N ILE A 91 -0.27 -21.76 1.87
CA ILE A 91 -1.34 -22.30 2.68
C ILE A 91 -0.76 -22.59 4.06
N PHE A 92 -1.36 -22.04 5.11
CA PHE A 92 -1.03 -22.43 6.47
C PHE A 92 -2.06 -23.48 6.91
N GLU A 93 -1.58 -24.68 7.18
CA GLU A 93 -2.43 -25.82 7.49
C GLU A 93 -1.93 -26.55 8.73
N ASP A 94 -2.85 -26.87 9.66
CA ASP A 94 -2.51 -27.70 10.82
C ASP A 94 -2.48 -29.19 10.42
N VAL A 95 -1.58 -29.97 11.01
CA VAL A 95 -1.38 -31.39 10.67
C VAL A 95 -2.62 -32.23 10.95
N ASP A 96 -3.48 -31.79 11.90
CA ASP A 96 -4.69 -32.46 12.33
C ASP A 96 -5.90 -32.32 11.39
N LEU A 97 -5.71 -31.75 10.22
CA LEU A 97 -6.80 -31.50 9.27
C LEU A 97 -6.89 -32.63 8.26
N MET A 98 -8.10 -33.12 8.07
CA MET A 98 -8.48 -34.03 6.98
C MET A 98 -9.42 -33.34 6.02
N HIS A 99 -9.33 -33.75 4.75
CA HIS A 99 -10.08 -33.15 3.67
C HIS A 99 -10.70 -34.21 2.77
N LYS A 100 -11.69 -33.76 1.99
CA LYS A 100 -12.28 -34.48 0.90
C LYS A 100 -11.27 -34.67 -0.24
N GLU A 101 -11.43 -35.73 -1.05
CA GLU A 101 -10.49 -36.09 -2.12
C GLU A 101 -10.15 -34.93 -3.08
N ASP A 102 -11.15 -34.13 -3.51
CA ASP A 102 -11.00 -33.01 -4.45
C ASP A 102 -10.66 -31.65 -3.78
N PHE A 103 -10.25 -31.68 -2.51
CA PHE A 103 -10.07 -30.48 -1.72
C PHE A 103 -9.01 -29.52 -2.29
N TYR A 104 -7.80 -30.01 -2.55
CA TYR A 104 -6.72 -29.13 -3.08
C TYR A 104 -6.97 -28.70 -4.51
N GLU A 105 -7.70 -29.48 -5.33
CA GLU A 105 -8.19 -29.04 -6.64
C GLU A 105 -9.15 -27.87 -6.49
N SER A 106 -10.07 -27.93 -5.51
CA SER A 106 -11.00 -26.85 -5.20
C SER A 106 -10.25 -25.59 -4.69
N ILE A 107 -9.23 -25.75 -3.84
CA ILE A 107 -8.37 -24.66 -3.39
C ILE A 107 -7.63 -24.02 -4.58
N ASN A 108 -7.11 -24.82 -5.51
CA ASN A 108 -6.44 -24.36 -6.72
C ASN A 108 -7.37 -23.47 -7.59
N VAL A 109 -8.65 -23.83 -7.69
CA VAL A 109 -9.67 -23.00 -8.36
C VAL A 109 -9.89 -21.68 -7.60
N GLU A 110 -9.94 -21.72 -6.27
CA GLU A 110 -10.11 -20.50 -5.46
C GLU A 110 -8.90 -19.56 -5.51
N ILE A 111 -7.69 -20.09 -5.63
CA ILE A 111 -6.48 -19.28 -5.87
C ILE A 111 -6.59 -18.56 -7.24
N LYS A 112 -7.09 -19.22 -8.29
CA LYS A 112 -7.36 -18.57 -9.58
C LYS A 112 -8.39 -17.45 -9.45
N ASN A 113 -9.44 -17.66 -8.64
CA ASN A 113 -10.41 -16.61 -8.31
C ASN A 113 -9.76 -15.44 -7.53
N LEU A 114 -8.82 -15.73 -6.63
CA LEU A 114 -8.06 -14.72 -5.90
C LEU A 114 -7.14 -13.90 -6.82
N ILE A 115 -6.57 -14.52 -7.86
CA ILE A 115 -5.77 -13.83 -8.90
C ILE A 115 -6.66 -12.89 -9.72
N ILE A 116 -7.86 -13.33 -10.12
CA ILE A 116 -8.81 -12.53 -10.90
C ILE A 116 -9.36 -11.37 -10.05
N ASN A 117 -9.73 -11.64 -8.79
CA ASN A 117 -10.27 -10.67 -7.85
C ASN A 117 -9.15 -10.02 -7.03
N GLN A 118 -8.45 -9.10 -7.62
CA GLN A 118 -7.22 -8.50 -7.08
C GLN A 118 -7.39 -7.73 -5.75
N GLY A 119 -8.60 -7.40 -5.33
CA GLY A 119 -8.87 -6.77 -4.04
C GLY A 119 -8.89 -7.72 -2.84
N TRP A 120 -8.86 -9.01 -3.11
CA TRP A 120 -8.79 -10.02 -2.07
C TRP A 120 -7.33 -10.43 -1.88
N VAL A 121 -6.81 -10.32 -0.67
CA VAL A 121 -5.44 -10.71 -0.35
C VAL A 121 -5.35 -12.16 0.13
N PHE A 122 -6.44 -12.72 0.64
CA PHE A 122 -6.49 -14.07 1.17
C PHE A 122 -7.93 -14.62 1.16
N PHE A 123 -8.06 -15.90 1.46
CA PHE A 123 -9.31 -16.50 1.94
C PHE A 123 -9.01 -17.47 3.08
N ALA A 124 -10.05 -17.79 3.87
CA ALA A 124 -9.94 -18.73 4.96
C ALA A 124 -10.90 -19.92 4.72
N VAL A 125 -10.45 -21.13 5.07
CA VAL A 125 -11.27 -22.34 4.95
C VAL A 125 -11.99 -22.59 6.27
N PRO A 126 -13.32 -22.83 6.26
CA PRO A 126 -14.05 -23.25 7.46
C PRO A 126 -13.52 -24.56 7.99
N VAL A 127 -13.35 -24.64 9.29
CA VAL A 127 -12.88 -25.85 9.97
C VAL A 127 -13.97 -26.38 10.92
N THR A 128 -14.34 -27.64 10.75
CA THR A 128 -15.27 -28.34 11.58
C THR A 128 -14.50 -29.28 12.54
N TYR A 129 -14.55 -28.98 13.83
CA TYR A 129 -13.85 -29.74 14.87
C TYR A 129 -14.71 -30.93 15.28
N LEU A 130 -14.20 -32.14 15.05
CA LEU A 130 -14.88 -33.39 15.26
C LEU A 130 -14.83 -33.84 16.71
N SER A 131 -15.82 -34.65 17.13
CA SER A 131 -15.75 -35.42 18.35
C SER A 131 -14.87 -36.66 18.15
N GLU A 132 -14.49 -37.34 19.25
CA GLU A 132 -13.74 -38.60 19.21
C GLU A 132 -14.49 -39.64 18.36
N MET A 133 -15.80 -39.75 18.61
CA MET A 133 -16.66 -40.70 17.85
C MET A 133 -16.70 -40.45 16.36
N SER A 134 -16.76 -39.19 15.91
CA SER A 134 -16.80 -38.89 14.51
C SER A 134 -15.43 -38.95 13.81
N THR A 135 -14.35 -38.87 14.59
CA THR A 135 -12.99 -39.07 14.07
C THR A 135 -12.82 -40.50 13.54
N GLU A 136 -13.41 -41.50 14.22
CA GLU A 136 -13.36 -42.89 13.77
C GLU A 136 -14.01 -43.12 12.40
N LEU A 137 -14.98 -42.27 12.01
CA LEU A 137 -15.60 -42.33 10.67
C LEU A 137 -14.65 -41.93 9.53
N LEU A 138 -13.59 -41.18 9.84
CA LEU A 138 -12.65 -40.64 8.87
C LEU A 138 -11.38 -41.48 8.65
N VAL A 139 -11.17 -42.53 9.46
CA VAL A 139 -9.94 -43.33 9.39
C VAL A 139 -9.68 -43.94 8.00
N GLN A 140 -10.72 -44.06 7.18
CA GLN A 140 -10.65 -44.60 5.82
C GLN A 140 -10.67 -43.48 4.73
N GLY A 141 -10.58 -42.22 5.12
CA GLY A 141 -10.68 -41.07 4.27
C GLY A 141 -12.04 -40.34 4.32
N VAL A 142 -12.14 -39.17 3.74
CA VAL A 142 -13.34 -38.30 3.74
C VAL A 142 -14.11 -38.50 2.43
N SER A 143 -15.07 -39.45 2.41
CA SER A 143 -15.96 -39.57 1.24
C SER A 143 -16.93 -38.37 1.13
N ASN A 144 -17.55 -38.21 -0.06
CA ASN A 144 -18.54 -37.17 -0.29
C ASN A 144 -19.74 -37.27 0.65
N GLU A 145 -20.18 -38.50 0.97
CA GLU A 145 -21.31 -38.78 1.89
C GLU A 145 -20.94 -38.37 3.31
N ILE A 146 -19.78 -38.78 3.80
CA ILE A 146 -19.28 -38.43 5.13
C ILE A 146 -19.11 -36.93 5.24
N SER A 147 -18.49 -36.27 4.23
CA SER A 147 -18.33 -34.81 4.20
C SER A 147 -19.69 -34.10 4.26
N SER A 148 -20.65 -34.50 3.43
CA SER A 148 -22.00 -33.92 3.42
C SER A 148 -22.72 -34.08 4.76
N PHE A 149 -22.61 -35.25 5.39
CA PHE A 149 -23.15 -35.50 6.71
C PHE A 149 -22.52 -34.59 7.77
N LEU A 150 -21.20 -34.53 7.86
CA LEU A 150 -20.49 -33.73 8.84
C LEU A 150 -20.72 -32.22 8.66
N ILE A 151 -20.86 -31.75 7.42
CA ILE A 151 -21.23 -30.36 7.13
C ILE A 151 -22.63 -30.05 7.65
N SER A 152 -23.59 -30.96 7.44
CA SER A 152 -24.95 -30.79 7.98
C SER A 152 -24.95 -30.75 9.52
N GLU A 153 -24.18 -31.61 10.14
CA GLU A 153 -24.03 -31.65 11.60
C GLU A 153 -23.28 -30.45 12.17
N ALA A 154 -22.40 -29.82 11.39
CA ALA A 154 -21.71 -28.60 11.81
C ALA A 154 -22.64 -27.40 12.08
N TYR A 155 -23.84 -27.42 11.50
CA TYR A 155 -24.90 -26.42 11.74
C TYR A 155 -25.97 -26.86 12.74
N ASN A 156 -25.82 -28.05 13.31
CA ASN A 156 -26.66 -28.60 14.38
C ASN A 156 -25.99 -28.34 15.74
N SER A 157 -26.53 -27.44 16.54
CA SER A 157 -25.94 -27.04 17.84
C SER A 157 -25.96 -28.19 18.89
N GLU A 158 -26.72 -29.25 18.65
CA GLU A 158 -26.84 -30.41 19.53
C GLU A 158 -26.18 -31.67 18.98
N SER A 159 -25.37 -31.52 17.92
CA SER A 159 -24.70 -32.63 17.27
C SER A 159 -23.72 -33.33 18.22
N PRO A 160 -23.79 -34.65 18.38
CA PRO A 160 -22.78 -35.40 19.13
C PRO A 160 -21.50 -35.64 18.32
N TYR A 161 -21.52 -35.38 17.02
CA TYR A 161 -20.42 -35.61 16.08
C TYR A 161 -19.46 -34.41 16.01
N ILE A 162 -19.92 -33.20 16.36
CA ILE A 162 -19.19 -31.97 16.19
C ILE A 162 -18.97 -31.29 17.55
N GLN A 163 -17.70 -31.00 17.87
CA GLN A 163 -17.39 -30.22 19.07
C GLN A 163 -17.71 -28.73 18.86
N HIS A 164 -17.29 -28.19 17.73
CA HIS A 164 -17.66 -26.86 17.27
C HIS A 164 -17.32 -26.68 15.81
N HIS A 165 -17.89 -25.64 15.20
CA HIS A 165 -17.61 -25.24 13.84
C HIS A 165 -17.03 -23.82 13.82
N ALA A 166 -15.85 -23.65 13.21
CA ALA A 166 -15.20 -22.38 13.01
C ALA A 166 -15.36 -21.95 11.54
N PRO A 167 -16.20 -20.95 11.25
CA PRO A 167 -16.38 -20.46 9.89
C PRO A 167 -15.10 -19.89 9.26
N THR A 168 -14.15 -19.47 10.10
CA THR A 168 -12.81 -19.05 9.77
C THR A 168 -11.87 -19.53 10.87
N SER A 169 -10.71 -20.02 10.49
CA SER A 169 -9.76 -20.66 11.41
C SER A 169 -8.33 -20.35 10.98
N SER A 170 -7.37 -21.12 11.52
CA SER A 170 -5.95 -21.08 11.17
C SER A 170 -5.66 -21.48 9.72
N PHE A 171 -6.60 -22.14 9.02
CA PHE A 171 -6.41 -22.47 7.59
C PHE A 171 -6.62 -21.24 6.72
N VAL A 172 -5.51 -20.63 6.34
CA VAL A 172 -5.46 -19.40 5.54
C VAL A 172 -4.67 -19.64 4.27
N VAL A 173 -5.22 -19.19 3.14
CA VAL A 173 -4.57 -19.17 1.83
C VAL A 173 -4.35 -17.73 1.42
N CYS A 174 -3.10 -17.34 1.14
CA CYS A 174 -2.78 -15.98 0.74
C CYS A 174 -1.59 -15.94 -0.23
N ARG A 175 -1.39 -14.80 -0.88
CA ARG A 175 -0.13 -14.58 -1.61
C ARG A 175 1.02 -14.55 -0.62
N ARG A 176 2.11 -15.27 -0.94
CA ARG A 176 3.32 -15.29 -0.09
C ARG A 176 3.84 -13.87 0.18
N LYS A 177 3.89 -13.03 -0.85
CA LYS A 177 4.33 -11.63 -0.71
C LYS A 177 3.47 -10.82 0.29
N ASP A 178 2.18 -11.08 0.37
CA ASP A 178 1.29 -10.39 1.31
C ASP A 178 1.52 -10.87 2.75
N ALA A 179 1.78 -12.16 2.94
CA ALA A 179 2.18 -12.71 4.23
C ALA A 179 3.51 -12.12 4.73
N ILE A 180 4.53 -12.04 3.87
CA ILE A 180 5.80 -11.38 4.17
C ILE A 180 5.59 -9.90 4.51
N LYS A 181 4.82 -9.19 3.71
CA LYS A 181 4.53 -7.77 3.83
C LYS A 181 3.91 -7.38 5.18
N VAL A 182 3.01 -8.22 5.71
CA VAL A 182 2.42 -7.99 7.04
C VAL A 182 3.32 -8.44 8.19
N GLY A 183 4.50 -8.96 7.90
CA GLY A 183 5.49 -9.40 8.90
C GLY A 183 5.36 -10.86 9.33
N GLY A 184 4.67 -11.72 8.55
CA GLY A 184 4.43 -13.10 8.93
C GLY A 184 3.57 -13.21 10.20
N PHE A 185 3.81 -14.24 11.01
CA PHE A 185 3.20 -14.41 12.32
C PHE A 185 4.05 -13.74 13.40
N ASP A 186 3.43 -13.17 14.42
CA ASP A 186 4.15 -12.59 15.56
C ASP A 186 4.66 -13.72 16.47
N GLU A 187 5.97 -13.90 16.53
CA GLU A 187 6.63 -14.98 17.28
C GLU A 187 6.56 -14.81 18.80
N ALA A 188 6.07 -13.67 19.28
CA ALA A 188 5.76 -13.48 20.70
C ALA A 188 4.59 -14.36 21.19
N PHE A 189 3.76 -14.88 20.26
CA PHE A 189 2.74 -15.86 20.57
C PHE A 189 3.37 -17.27 20.68
N GLU A 190 3.69 -17.70 21.88
CA GLU A 190 4.14 -19.05 22.16
C GLU A 190 2.99 -19.90 22.67
N GLY A 191 3.04 -21.20 22.40
CA GLY A 191 2.00 -22.14 22.76
C GLY A 191 0.77 -21.98 21.88
N TRP A 192 -0.41 -21.78 22.47
CA TRP A 192 -1.66 -21.75 21.72
C TRP A 192 -2.49 -20.50 21.94
N GLY A 193 -3.01 -19.96 20.82
CA GLY A 193 -4.10 -19.00 20.73
C GLY A 193 -3.68 -17.58 20.39
N PHE A 194 -4.48 -16.95 19.54
CA PHE A 194 -4.41 -15.59 19.04
C PHE A 194 -3.37 -15.30 17.95
N GLU A 195 -2.41 -16.17 17.67
CA GLU A 195 -1.43 -15.99 16.60
C GLU A 195 -2.08 -15.91 15.22
N ASP A 196 -3.07 -16.77 14.97
CA ASP A 196 -3.88 -16.78 13.74
C ASP A 196 -4.79 -15.56 13.64
N SER A 197 -5.39 -15.15 14.76
CA SER A 197 -6.23 -13.96 14.83
C SER A 197 -5.44 -12.68 14.56
N ASP A 198 -4.23 -12.57 15.11
CA ASP A 198 -3.32 -11.45 14.87
C ASP A 198 -2.89 -11.37 13.40
N PHE A 199 -2.51 -12.50 12.82
CA PHE A 199 -2.17 -12.57 11.40
C PHE A 199 -3.35 -12.20 10.49
N ALA A 200 -4.55 -12.74 10.79
CA ALA A 200 -5.76 -12.42 10.04
C ALA A 200 -6.12 -10.93 10.10
N VAL A 201 -6.01 -10.27 11.27
CA VAL A 201 -6.23 -8.82 11.39
C VAL A 201 -5.29 -8.05 10.46
N ARG A 202 -4.00 -8.42 10.43
CA ARG A 202 -3.00 -7.75 9.59
C ARG A 202 -3.26 -7.97 8.10
N LEU A 203 -3.65 -9.18 7.66
CA LEU A 203 -4.08 -9.44 6.28
C LEU A 203 -5.34 -8.64 5.91
N LEU A 204 -6.33 -8.57 6.81
CA LEU A 204 -7.54 -7.76 6.60
C LEU A 204 -7.23 -6.26 6.50
N MET A 205 -6.17 -5.78 7.15
CA MET A 205 -5.72 -4.39 7.02
C MET A 205 -5.17 -4.08 5.62
N LEU A 206 -4.62 -5.05 4.90
CA LEU A 206 -4.19 -4.90 3.51
C LEU A 206 -5.37 -4.80 2.54
N THR A 207 -6.53 -5.35 2.89
CA THR A 207 -7.70 -5.31 2.00
C THR A 207 -8.19 -3.87 1.83
N GLU A 208 -8.53 -3.50 0.63
CA GLU A 208 -9.03 -2.15 0.29
C GLU A 208 -10.53 -1.97 0.55
N SER A 209 -11.12 -2.79 1.42
CA SER A 209 -12.52 -2.65 1.82
C SER A 209 -12.68 -1.64 2.97
N ASP A 210 -13.86 -1.01 3.05
CA ASP A 210 -14.23 -0.25 4.24
C ASP A 210 -14.16 -1.13 5.48
N LYS A 211 -13.49 -0.64 6.51
CA LYS A 211 -13.35 -1.40 7.75
C LYS A 211 -14.61 -1.26 8.60
N PRO A 212 -15.14 -2.37 9.17
CA PRO A 212 -16.25 -2.30 10.09
C PRO A 212 -15.97 -1.35 11.25
N ARG A 213 -17.02 -0.72 11.78
CA ARG A 213 -16.90 0.07 13.01
C ARG A 213 -16.32 -0.81 14.12
N ARG A 214 -15.37 -0.27 14.90
CA ARG A 214 -14.63 -1.02 15.92
C ARG A 214 -13.83 -2.20 15.34
N PHE A 215 -13.27 -2.02 14.14
CA PHE A 215 -12.47 -3.06 13.48
C PHE A 215 -11.46 -3.72 14.43
N TYR A 216 -10.74 -2.92 15.23
CA TYR A 216 -9.73 -3.42 16.17
C TYR A 216 -10.32 -3.94 17.50
N ARG A 217 -11.63 -4.05 17.63
CA ARG A 217 -12.23 -4.60 18.83
C ARG A 217 -11.93 -6.09 18.92
N LEU A 218 -11.37 -6.48 20.05
CA LEU A 218 -11.14 -7.86 20.38
C LEU A 218 -12.46 -8.56 20.73
N ASP A 219 -12.81 -9.59 19.98
CA ASP A 219 -13.92 -10.49 20.29
C ASP A 219 -13.37 -11.85 20.69
N THR A 220 -13.50 -12.19 21.99
CA THR A 220 -12.97 -13.42 22.59
C THR A 220 -14.03 -14.47 22.81
N ARG A 221 -15.28 -14.21 22.40
CA ARG A 221 -16.36 -15.18 22.55
C ARG A 221 -16.08 -16.43 21.71
N PRO A 222 -16.41 -17.63 22.22
CA PRO A 222 -16.37 -18.85 21.41
C PRO A 222 -17.24 -18.71 20.15
N TYR A 223 -16.80 -19.30 19.03
CA TYR A 223 -17.55 -19.23 17.77
C TYR A 223 -18.98 -19.78 17.89
N SER A 224 -19.16 -20.89 18.65
CA SER A 224 -20.46 -21.49 18.92
C SER A 224 -21.45 -20.58 19.65
N ASN A 225 -20.97 -19.59 20.39
CA ASN A 225 -21.80 -18.72 21.23
C ASN A 225 -22.00 -17.34 20.60
N GLN A 226 -21.58 -17.14 19.35
CA GLN A 226 -21.69 -15.84 18.68
C GLN A 226 -23.05 -15.67 18.00
N VAL A 227 -23.89 -14.84 18.59
CA VAL A 227 -25.17 -14.45 18.03
C VAL A 227 -25.01 -13.29 17.01
N SER A 228 -23.95 -12.51 17.17
CA SER A 228 -23.62 -11.38 16.29
C SER A 228 -22.11 -11.26 16.16
N TRP A 229 -21.65 -10.87 14.99
CA TRP A 229 -20.25 -10.63 14.69
C TRP A 229 -19.95 -9.13 14.75
N ASP A 230 -18.77 -8.75 15.24
CA ASP A 230 -18.36 -7.36 15.41
C ASP A 230 -16.88 -7.20 15.09
N GLY A 231 -16.48 -5.97 14.69
CA GLY A 231 -15.10 -5.66 14.41
C GLY A 231 -14.51 -6.47 13.24
N TRP A 232 -13.24 -6.78 13.33
CA TRP A 232 -12.50 -7.54 12.31
C TRP A 232 -13.08 -8.94 12.03
N ARG A 233 -13.69 -9.57 13.04
CA ARG A 233 -14.28 -10.90 12.88
C ARG A 233 -15.47 -10.93 11.94
N SER A 234 -16.24 -9.85 11.84
CA SER A 234 -17.35 -9.77 10.88
C SER A 234 -16.84 -9.79 9.45
N LEU A 235 -15.76 -9.08 9.18
CA LEU A 235 -15.11 -9.10 7.86
C LEU A 235 -14.40 -10.44 7.61
N TYR A 236 -13.65 -10.95 8.57
CA TYR A 236 -12.97 -12.24 8.45
C TYR A 236 -13.95 -13.38 8.15
N ARG A 237 -15.11 -13.37 8.81
CA ARG A 237 -16.15 -14.38 8.56
C ARG A 237 -16.66 -14.39 7.12
N VAL A 238 -16.79 -13.24 6.47
CA VAL A 238 -17.19 -13.18 5.06
C VAL A 238 -16.26 -13.98 4.17
N TYR A 239 -14.96 -13.97 4.43
CA TYR A 239 -13.96 -14.73 3.68
C TYR A 239 -14.11 -16.25 3.85
N GLY A 240 -14.52 -16.72 5.03
CA GLY A 240 -14.81 -18.13 5.26
C GLY A 240 -16.18 -18.56 4.71
N ASP A 241 -17.21 -17.77 4.93
CA ASP A 241 -18.57 -18.09 4.45
C ASP A 241 -18.63 -18.18 2.91
N LEU A 242 -17.84 -17.37 2.19
CA LEU A 242 -17.76 -17.47 0.74
C LEU A 242 -17.16 -18.81 0.27
N ILE A 243 -16.22 -19.34 1.03
CA ILE A 243 -15.62 -20.66 0.77
C ILE A 243 -16.60 -21.77 1.17
N ALA A 244 -17.27 -21.62 2.32
CA ALA A 244 -18.31 -22.54 2.79
C ALA A 244 -19.45 -22.71 1.77
N LEU A 245 -19.91 -21.61 1.15
CA LEU A 245 -20.96 -21.63 0.13
C LEU A 245 -20.60 -22.44 -1.13
N LYS A 246 -19.31 -22.69 -1.35
CA LYS A 246 -18.78 -23.51 -2.45
C LYS A 246 -18.58 -24.98 -2.04
N GLY A 247 -18.94 -25.32 -0.82
CA GLY A 247 -18.80 -26.69 -0.30
C GLY A 247 -17.38 -27.08 0.08
N ILE A 248 -16.48 -26.10 0.29
CA ILE A 248 -15.08 -26.33 0.67
C ILE A 248 -14.96 -26.21 2.18
N TYR A 249 -14.63 -27.32 2.84
CA TYR A 249 -14.51 -27.47 4.29
C TYR A 249 -13.29 -28.30 4.64
N SER A 250 -12.76 -28.06 5.84
CA SER A 250 -11.73 -28.85 6.47
C SER A 250 -12.27 -29.47 7.77
N PHE A 251 -11.83 -30.69 8.11
CA PHE A 251 -12.26 -31.41 9.30
C PHE A 251 -11.08 -31.60 10.24
N HIS A 252 -11.16 -30.98 11.43
CA HIS A 252 -10.14 -31.14 12.45
C HIS A 252 -10.43 -32.42 13.25
N VAL A 253 -9.55 -33.38 13.12
CA VAL A 253 -9.66 -34.69 13.79
C VAL A 253 -9.41 -34.53 15.28
N TRP A 254 -10.23 -35.19 16.07
CA TRP A 254 -10.10 -35.15 17.54
C TRP A 254 -8.73 -35.68 18.02
N HIS A 255 -8.21 -35.03 19.02
CA HIS A 255 -7.05 -35.47 19.78
C HIS A 255 -7.09 -34.92 21.21
N PRO A 256 -6.39 -35.53 22.17
CA PRO A 256 -6.25 -35.01 23.54
C PRO A 256 -5.69 -33.58 23.56
N ILE A 257 -6.15 -32.79 24.55
CA ILE A 257 -5.70 -31.40 24.71
C ILE A 257 -4.21 -31.38 25.11
N ALA A 258 -3.40 -30.69 24.37
CA ALA A 258 -1.98 -30.55 24.65
C ALA A 258 -1.72 -29.67 25.89
N GLU A 259 -0.63 -29.93 26.62
CA GLU A 259 -0.23 -29.18 27.82
C GLU A 259 0.01 -27.70 27.54
N HIS A 260 0.49 -27.35 26.34
CA HIS A 260 0.71 -25.97 25.94
C HIS A 260 -0.59 -25.17 25.70
N ARG A 261 -1.78 -25.79 25.80
CA ARG A 261 -3.11 -25.14 25.76
C ARG A 261 -3.59 -24.68 27.13
N SER A 262 -2.68 -24.36 28.06
CA SER A 262 -3.05 -23.88 29.38
C SER A 262 -3.80 -22.55 29.36
N LYS A 263 -4.67 -22.33 30.35
CA LYS A 263 -5.40 -21.05 30.50
C LYS A 263 -4.43 -19.87 30.66
N LEU A 264 -3.32 -20.04 31.36
CA LEU A 264 -2.32 -19.02 31.62
C LEU A 264 -1.64 -18.56 30.30
N ILE A 265 -1.29 -19.52 29.43
CA ILE A 265 -0.71 -19.22 28.11
C ILE A 265 -1.72 -18.45 27.27
N ARG A 266 -2.97 -18.87 27.25
CA ARG A 266 -4.02 -18.18 26.49
C ARG A 266 -4.27 -16.75 27.00
N GLU A 267 -4.25 -16.52 28.33
CA GLU A 267 -4.38 -15.18 28.91
C GLU A 267 -3.20 -14.28 28.55
N ARG A 268 -1.97 -14.82 28.53
CA ARG A 268 -0.77 -14.09 28.05
C ARG A 268 -0.91 -13.71 26.57
N ASN A 269 -1.25 -14.65 25.73
CA ASN A 269 -1.41 -14.40 24.29
C ASN A 269 -2.57 -13.44 24.02
N HIS A 270 -3.65 -13.49 24.79
CA HIS A 270 -4.74 -12.51 24.73
C HIS A 270 -4.25 -11.08 25.02
N LYS A 271 -3.38 -10.92 26.02
CA LYS A 271 -2.80 -9.62 26.36
C LYS A 271 -1.93 -9.08 25.20
N ILE A 272 -1.06 -9.92 24.62
CA ILE A 272 -0.24 -9.59 23.47
C ILE A 272 -1.13 -9.13 22.29
N PHE A 273 -2.17 -9.91 21.98
CA PHE A 273 -3.11 -9.56 20.89
C PHE A 273 -3.80 -8.21 21.12
N ASN A 274 -4.20 -7.92 22.35
CA ASN A 274 -4.84 -6.64 22.68
C ASN A 274 -3.87 -5.46 22.53
N GLU A 275 -2.62 -5.60 22.95
CA GLU A 275 -1.55 -4.63 22.76
C GLU A 275 -1.26 -4.42 21.26
N ASN A 276 -1.19 -5.50 20.48
CA ASN A 276 -1.01 -5.45 19.03
C ASN A 276 -2.17 -4.72 18.34
N CYS A 277 -3.43 -5.04 18.65
CA CYS A 277 -4.59 -4.35 18.10
C CYS A 277 -4.59 -2.85 18.43
N SER A 278 -4.15 -2.47 19.63
CA SER A 278 -3.98 -1.07 20.02
C SER A 278 -2.92 -0.37 19.18
N ARG A 279 -1.80 -1.04 18.90
CA ARG A 279 -0.73 -0.57 18.03
C ARG A 279 -1.21 -0.42 16.59
N TYR A 280 -1.93 -1.42 16.06
CA TYR A 280 -2.47 -1.41 14.68
C TYR A 280 -3.51 -0.32 14.44
N SER A 281 -4.25 0.08 15.48
CA SER A 281 -5.26 1.15 15.40
C SER A 281 -4.66 2.56 15.29
N SER A 282 -3.34 2.70 15.48
CA SER A 282 -2.65 3.97 15.38
C SER A 282 -2.52 4.44 13.93
N ASP A 283 -2.85 5.69 13.66
CA ASP A 283 -2.59 6.33 12.35
C ASP A 283 -1.09 6.32 11.94
N LYS A 284 -0.21 5.95 12.87
CA LYS A 284 1.24 5.86 12.66
C LYS A 284 1.72 4.42 12.44
N PHE A 285 0.82 3.44 12.46
CA PHE A 285 1.21 2.06 12.26
C PHE A 285 1.62 1.80 10.80
N VAL A 286 2.74 1.12 10.62
CA VAL A 286 3.22 0.58 9.35
C VAL A 286 3.67 -0.85 9.61
N PHE A 287 3.37 -1.75 8.69
CA PHE A 287 3.86 -3.12 8.77
C PHE A 287 5.38 -3.16 8.68
N THR A 288 5.99 -4.00 9.49
CA THR A 288 7.39 -4.39 9.33
C THR A 288 7.40 -5.73 8.59
N PRO A 289 7.92 -5.79 7.36
CA PRO A 289 7.97 -7.06 6.63
C PRO A 289 8.78 -8.12 7.37
N LEU A 290 8.44 -9.39 7.12
CA LEU A 290 9.21 -10.51 7.65
C LEU A 290 10.57 -10.60 6.95
N ASN A 291 11.65 -10.44 7.70
CA ASN A 291 12.99 -10.52 7.16
C ASN A 291 13.58 -11.93 7.29
N ASP A 292 14.34 -12.30 6.28
CA ASP A 292 15.18 -13.49 6.26
C ASP A 292 16.64 -13.07 6.54
N LYS A 293 17.20 -13.56 7.65
CA LYS A 293 18.57 -13.24 8.06
C LYS A 293 19.65 -13.86 7.15
N ASN A 294 19.27 -14.82 6.33
CA ASN A 294 20.18 -15.51 5.40
C ASN A 294 20.23 -14.84 4.01
N LYS A 295 19.41 -13.80 3.80
CA LYS A 295 19.37 -13.03 2.55
C LYS A 295 19.83 -11.60 2.77
N LYS A 296 20.41 -11.01 1.73
CA LYS A 296 20.74 -9.58 1.74
C LYS A 296 19.52 -8.75 2.06
N VAL A 297 19.69 -7.72 2.89
CA VAL A 297 18.58 -6.83 3.29
C VAL A 297 18.57 -5.56 2.46
N GLN A 298 17.38 -5.08 2.15
CA GLN A 298 17.15 -3.75 1.61
C GLN A 298 16.64 -2.87 2.75
N ILE A 299 17.47 -1.93 3.20
CA ILE A 299 17.17 -1.07 4.35
C ILE A 299 16.38 0.14 3.89
N PHE A 300 15.16 0.32 4.42
CA PHE A 300 14.33 1.49 4.19
C PHE A 300 14.48 2.47 5.36
N LEU A 301 15.07 3.64 5.10
CA LEU A 301 15.32 4.67 6.09
C LEU A 301 14.29 5.79 6.00
N SER A 302 13.62 6.09 7.10
CA SER A 302 12.74 7.26 7.20
C SER A 302 12.52 7.69 8.64
N LYS A 303 12.44 9.00 8.85
CA LYS A 303 11.98 9.61 10.10
C LYS A 303 10.50 9.32 10.36
N ASN A 304 9.73 9.10 9.31
CA ASN A 304 8.31 8.87 9.39
C ASN A 304 7.96 7.59 8.61
N PRO A 305 7.61 6.50 9.30
CA PRO A 305 7.24 5.23 8.67
C PRO A 305 6.13 5.36 7.60
N HIS A 306 5.24 6.36 7.71
CA HIS A 306 4.22 6.63 6.69
C HIS A 306 4.76 7.12 5.35
N SER A 307 6.04 7.48 5.28
CA SER A 307 6.68 7.83 4.02
C SER A 307 6.75 6.64 3.06
N TRP A 308 6.69 5.43 3.60
CA TRP A 308 6.74 4.20 2.85
C TRP A 308 5.35 3.62 2.65
N ASN A 309 4.98 3.46 1.39
CA ASN A 309 3.80 2.69 1.04
C ASN A 309 4.20 1.22 0.87
N GLN A 310 3.31 0.31 1.30
CA GLN A 310 3.55 -1.13 1.21
C GLN A 310 3.85 -1.61 -0.22
N SER A 311 3.27 -0.97 -1.24
CA SER A 311 3.51 -1.34 -2.64
C SER A 311 4.97 -1.14 -3.09
N VAL A 312 5.73 -0.27 -2.44
CA VAL A 312 7.16 -0.08 -2.72
C VAL A 312 7.95 -1.33 -2.35
N PHE A 313 7.55 -2.04 -1.29
CA PHE A 313 8.22 -3.26 -0.85
C PHE A 313 8.03 -4.44 -1.82
N ASP A 314 7.04 -4.39 -2.73
CA ASP A 314 6.75 -5.51 -3.65
C ASP A 314 7.90 -5.78 -4.64
N VAL A 315 8.82 -4.82 -4.82
CA VAL A 315 9.98 -4.91 -5.72
C VAL A 315 11.27 -5.30 -4.98
N PHE A 316 11.19 -5.54 -3.67
CA PHE A 316 12.34 -5.87 -2.82
C PHE A 316 12.09 -7.18 -2.09
N ASP A 317 13.06 -8.10 -2.13
CA ASP A 317 12.91 -9.47 -1.64
C ASP A 317 12.94 -9.60 -0.11
N ASN A 318 13.73 -8.74 0.56
CA ASN A 318 13.95 -8.81 2.01
C ASN A 318 14.02 -7.41 2.65
N PRO A 319 12.95 -6.59 2.57
CA PRO A 319 12.95 -5.22 3.06
C PRO A 319 12.99 -5.15 4.59
N LEU A 320 13.87 -4.29 5.13
CA LEU A 320 13.99 -3.98 6.55
C LEU A 320 13.77 -2.49 6.78
N PHE A 321 12.78 -2.13 7.61
CA PHE A 321 12.54 -0.73 7.97
C PHE A 321 13.34 -0.33 9.20
N ILE A 322 14.08 0.78 9.10
CA ILE A 322 14.79 1.40 10.23
C ILE A 322 14.37 2.87 10.36
N ASP A 323 13.99 3.27 11.58
CA ASP A 323 13.72 4.68 11.88
C ASP A 323 15.05 5.47 11.89
N GLU A 324 15.22 6.39 10.94
CA GLU A 324 16.42 7.22 10.80
C GLU A 324 16.73 8.09 12.03
N THR A 325 15.75 8.32 12.93
CA THR A 325 15.99 9.08 14.16
C THR A 325 16.96 8.37 15.11
N ASN A 326 16.96 7.03 15.04
CA ASN A 326 17.78 6.16 15.86
C ASN A 326 19.19 5.94 15.29
N ILE A 327 19.47 6.40 14.06
CA ILE A 327 20.77 6.23 13.42
C ILE A 327 21.67 7.44 13.71
N THR A 328 22.91 7.16 14.10
CA THR A 328 24.02 8.12 14.15
C THR A 328 25.03 7.78 13.06
N ILE A 329 26.00 8.65 12.79
CA ILE A 329 27.08 8.33 11.82
C ILE A 329 27.86 7.08 12.26
N SER A 330 28.17 6.97 13.56
CA SER A 330 28.84 5.79 14.10
C SER A 330 28.02 4.51 14.00
N SER A 331 26.69 4.59 14.03
CA SER A 331 25.83 3.40 13.86
C SER A 331 25.72 2.91 12.43
N VAL A 332 26.21 3.64 11.42
CA VAL A 332 26.25 3.14 10.05
C VAL A 332 27.18 1.94 9.92
N SER A 333 28.37 2.01 10.50
CA SER A 333 29.31 0.88 10.54
C SER A 333 28.71 -0.33 11.27
N ASP A 334 28.05 -0.09 12.43
CA ASP A 334 27.40 -1.18 13.18
C ASP A 334 26.29 -1.86 12.37
N ILE A 335 25.54 -1.08 11.56
CA ILE A 335 24.50 -1.62 10.67
C ILE A 335 25.13 -2.44 9.54
N ILE A 336 26.22 -1.94 8.95
CA ILE A 336 26.93 -2.66 7.87
C ILE A 336 27.53 -3.98 8.39
N GLU A 337 28.02 -4.00 9.62
CA GLU A 337 28.54 -5.22 10.25
C GLU A 337 27.42 -6.20 10.63
N ALA A 338 26.23 -5.68 11.03
CA ALA A 338 25.13 -6.50 11.51
C ALA A 338 24.31 -7.15 10.39
N TYR A 339 24.34 -6.59 9.18
CA TYR A 339 23.50 -7.04 8.07
C TYR A 339 24.31 -7.20 6.78
N ASP A 340 24.02 -8.25 6.01
CA ASP A 340 24.46 -8.34 4.61
C ASP A 340 23.52 -7.46 3.76
N ILE A 341 23.98 -6.24 3.45
CA ILE A 341 23.15 -5.20 2.83
C ILE A 341 23.21 -5.31 1.32
N ASP A 342 22.04 -5.37 0.68
CA ASP A 342 21.88 -5.21 -0.76
C ASP A 342 21.84 -3.72 -1.16
N CYS A 343 20.96 -2.94 -0.50
CA CYS A 343 20.86 -1.51 -0.73
C CYS A 343 20.21 -0.78 0.45
N VAL A 344 20.31 0.54 0.44
CA VAL A 344 19.61 1.43 1.39
C VAL A 344 18.71 2.38 0.61
N VAL A 345 17.45 2.51 1.03
CA VAL A 345 16.43 3.31 0.37
C VAL A 345 16.11 4.54 1.23
N PHE A 346 16.28 5.72 0.65
CA PHE A 346 16.08 7.02 1.28
C PHE A 346 14.91 7.77 0.68
N THR A 347 14.16 8.51 1.49
CA THR A 347 13.38 9.64 1.00
C THR A 347 14.30 10.86 0.97
N ASN A 348 14.27 11.65 -0.10
CA ASN A 348 15.07 12.87 -0.29
C ASN A 348 16.32 12.98 0.64
N PRO A 349 17.47 12.47 0.24
CA PRO A 349 18.65 12.41 1.10
C PRO A 349 19.18 13.79 1.49
N TYR A 350 18.87 14.83 0.72
CA TYR A 350 19.26 16.22 0.96
C TYR A 350 18.26 16.97 1.86
N GLY A 351 17.17 16.33 2.29
CA GLY A 351 16.10 16.98 3.07
C GLY A 351 16.52 17.44 4.49
N THR A 352 17.59 16.90 5.05
CA THR A 352 18.23 17.36 6.30
C THR A 352 19.73 17.09 6.26
N VAL A 353 20.52 17.93 6.95
CA VAL A 353 21.97 17.74 7.05
C VAL A 353 22.34 16.36 7.60
N LYS A 354 21.64 15.90 8.66
CA LYS A 354 21.86 14.56 9.24
C LYS A 354 21.65 13.45 8.22
N ARG A 355 20.54 13.52 7.45
CA ARG A 355 20.23 12.48 6.45
C ARG A 355 21.26 12.47 5.31
N LYS A 356 21.71 13.66 4.88
CA LYS A 356 22.76 13.78 3.86
C LYS A 356 24.07 13.12 4.31
N ILE A 357 24.49 13.36 5.55
CA ILE A 357 25.69 12.72 6.11
C ILE A 357 25.53 11.20 6.15
N ILE A 358 24.38 10.67 6.58
CA ILE A 358 24.13 9.23 6.61
C ILE A 358 24.12 8.64 5.18
N TYR A 359 23.53 9.34 4.22
CA TYR A 359 23.53 8.94 2.81
C TYR A 359 24.95 8.87 2.23
N ASP A 360 25.76 9.90 2.48
CA ASP A 360 27.14 9.95 2.03
C ASP A 360 28.00 8.84 2.68
N GLU A 361 27.73 8.54 3.95
CA GLU A 361 28.43 7.49 4.68
C GLU A 361 28.15 6.10 4.08
N PHE A 362 26.89 5.75 3.78
CA PHE A 362 26.59 4.50 3.09
C PHE A 362 27.25 4.43 1.70
N LYS A 363 27.22 5.53 0.93
CA LYS A 363 27.90 5.60 -0.38
C LYS A 363 29.41 5.42 -0.27
N SER A 364 30.06 5.95 0.78
CA SER A 364 31.49 5.82 1.01
C SER A 364 31.92 4.36 1.27
N HIS A 365 30.98 3.52 1.75
CA HIS A 365 31.16 2.08 1.94
C HIS A 365 30.75 1.24 0.71
N ASN A 366 30.51 1.89 -0.45
CA ASN A 366 30.06 1.25 -1.69
C ASN A 366 28.72 0.50 -1.55
N ILE A 367 27.84 0.95 -0.64
CA ILE A 367 26.49 0.44 -0.52
C ILE A 367 25.58 1.20 -1.50
N ASP A 368 24.83 0.47 -2.32
CA ASP A 368 23.87 1.04 -3.24
C ASP A 368 22.79 1.81 -2.50
N CYS A 369 22.57 3.07 -2.88
CA CYS A 369 21.61 3.94 -2.24
C CYS A 369 20.50 4.34 -3.23
N TYR A 370 19.28 3.88 -2.98
CA TYR A 370 18.11 4.28 -3.76
C TYR A 370 17.46 5.54 -3.16
N VAL A 371 17.03 6.44 -4.01
CA VAL A 371 16.34 7.68 -3.63
C VAL A 371 14.90 7.63 -4.10
N VAL A 372 13.98 7.96 -3.20
CA VAL A 372 12.55 8.05 -3.50
C VAL A 372 12.08 9.49 -3.37
N GLU A 373 11.58 10.09 -4.46
CA GLU A 373 11.04 11.44 -4.46
C GLU A 373 9.98 11.59 -5.57
N ARG A 374 9.21 12.68 -5.52
CA ARG A 374 8.25 12.99 -6.58
C ARG A 374 8.97 13.27 -7.91
N GLY A 375 8.45 12.73 -8.98
CA GLY A 375 8.93 12.99 -10.34
C GLY A 375 8.44 14.32 -10.91
N ALA A 376 8.94 14.66 -12.08
CA ALA A 376 8.58 15.91 -12.78
C ALA A 376 7.26 15.83 -13.57
N LEU A 377 6.70 14.63 -13.75
CA LEU A 377 5.40 14.42 -14.37
C LEU A 377 4.29 14.35 -13.31
N PRO A 378 3.05 14.76 -13.62
CA PRO A 378 1.94 14.62 -12.69
C PRO A 378 1.78 13.19 -12.19
N TRP A 379 1.58 13.05 -10.88
CA TRP A 379 1.37 11.76 -10.21
C TRP A 379 2.54 10.77 -10.31
N SER A 380 3.73 11.24 -10.69
CA SER A 380 4.93 10.41 -10.78
C SER A 380 5.79 10.46 -9.51
N ILE A 381 6.47 9.35 -9.26
CA ILE A 381 7.48 9.17 -8.21
C ILE A 381 8.63 8.40 -8.85
N TYR A 382 9.89 8.78 -8.58
CA TYR A 382 11.03 7.96 -8.96
C TYR A 382 11.60 7.21 -7.75
N ILE A 383 12.13 6.02 -8.02
CA ILE A 383 12.88 5.19 -7.08
C ILE A 383 14.18 4.84 -7.81
N ASP A 384 15.22 5.58 -7.52
CA ASP A 384 16.42 5.64 -8.34
C ASP A 384 17.70 5.33 -7.56
N LYS A 385 18.51 4.43 -8.08
CA LYS A 385 19.84 4.09 -7.58
C LYS A 385 20.88 5.16 -7.93
N GLY A 386 20.74 5.84 -9.07
CA GLY A 386 21.70 6.83 -9.57
C GLY A 386 21.88 8.04 -8.65
N GLY A 387 20.85 8.39 -7.86
CA GLY A 387 20.96 9.49 -6.91
C GLY A 387 19.74 10.42 -6.90
N PHE A 388 19.94 11.64 -6.39
CA PHE A 388 18.89 12.65 -6.25
C PHE A 388 18.96 13.68 -7.38
N CYS A 389 17.91 13.79 -8.20
CA CYS A 389 17.81 14.78 -9.28
C CYS A 389 19.05 14.79 -10.19
N ALA A 390 19.77 15.90 -10.27
CA ALA A 390 20.95 16.07 -11.14
C ALA A 390 22.18 15.25 -10.68
N GLU A 391 22.16 14.64 -9.52
CA GLU A 391 23.17 13.67 -9.09
C GLU A 391 23.06 12.33 -9.86
N SER A 392 21.84 12.05 -10.38
CA SER A 392 21.55 10.75 -10.97
C SER A 392 22.10 10.62 -12.40
N ASP A 393 22.84 9.54 -12.63
CA ASP A 393 23.28 9.10 -13.95
C ASP A 393 22.25 8.22 -14.68
N SER A 394 21.21 7.79 -14.00
CA SER A 394 20.11 7.01 -14.58
C SER A 394 19.36 7.75 -15.67
N TYR A 395 19.33 9.10 -15.63
CA TYR A 395 18.76 9.93 -16.68
C TYR A 395 19.64 10.09 -17.93
N SER A 396 20.88 9.57 -17.90
CA SER A 396 21.85 9.70 -19.00
C SER A 396 21.25 9.30 -20.35
N GLU A 397 21.57 10.07 -21.37
CA GLU A 397 21.01 9.91 -22.73
C GLU A 397 21.25 8.48 -23.28
N SER A 398 22.37 7.83 -22.91
CA SER A 398 22.71 6.45 -23.29
C SER A 398 21.65 5.42 -22.90
N ASN A 399 20.89 5.68 -21.84
CA ASN A 399 19.89 4.73 -21.31
C ASN A 399 18.60 4.69 -22.13
N TRP A 400 18.34 5.70 -22.97
CA TRP A 400 17.06 5.81 -23.66
C TRP A 400 17.14 6.23 -25.15
N ILE A 401 18.18 6.92 -25.59
CA ILE A 401 18.24 7.48 -26.95
C ILE A 401 18.19 6.41 -28.05
N ASN A 402 18.81 5.24 -27.79
CA ASN A 402 18.92 4.15 -28.76
C ASN A 402 17.65 3.26 -28.80
N LYS A 403 16.68 3.48 -27.91
CA LYS A 403 15.41 2.74 -27.91
C LYS A 403 14.65 3.02 -29.22
N LYS A 404 14.28 1.93 -29.89
CA LYS A 404 13.40 2.00 -31.08
C LYS A 404 11.97 1.87 -30.61
N LEU A 405 11.20 2.91 -30.78
CA LEU A 405 9.77 2.91 -30.46
C LEU A 405 8.97 2.40 -31.66
N SER A 406 8.01 1.54 -31.41
CA SER A 406 6.99 1.17 -32.41
C SER A 406 6.02 2.35 -32.62
N GLU A 407 5.30 2.31 -33.73
CA GLU A 407 4.28 3.33 -34.03
C GLU A 407 3.22 3.43 -32.92
N GLN A 408 2.84 2.29 -32.32
CA GLN A 408 1.88 2.26 -31.23
C GLN A 408 2.44 2.94 -29.95
N GLU A 409 3.69 2.72 -29.61
CA GLU A 409 4.33 3.38 -28.46
C GLU A 409 4.43 4.89 -28.67
N VAL A 410 4.82 5.33 -29.85
CA VAL A 410 4.84 6.76 -30.22
C VAL A 410 3.44 7.38 -30.08
N ASN A 411 2.40 6.69 -30.59
CA ASN A 411 1.02 7.17 -30.47
C ASN A 411 0.56 7.26 -29.01
N ASN A 412 0.87 6.26 -28.18
CA ASN A 412 0.55 6.26 -26.76
C ASN A 412 1.20 7.44 -26.03
N ILE A 413 2.45 7.75 -26.36
CA ILE A 413 3.14 8.92 -25.78
C ILE A 413 2.53 10.23 -26.25
N HIS A 414 2.14 10.32 -27.52
CA HIS A 414 1.41 11.50 -28.01
C HIS A 414 0.07 11.69 -27.30
N GLU A 415 -0.69 10.62 -27.07
CA GLU A 415 -1.93 10.68 -26.29
C GLU A 415 -1.67 11.15 -24.87
N TYR A 416 -0.68 10.58 -24.18
CA TYR A 416 -0.27 11.00 -22.84
C TYR A 416 0.14 12.47 -22.78
N MET A 417 0.99 12.93 -23.73
CA MET A 417 1.40 14.33 -23.81
C MET A 417 0.20 15.26 -24.06
N ASN A 418 -0.75 14.83 -24.89
CA ASN A 418 -1.96 15.60 -25.16
C ASN A 418 -2.88 15.65 -23.93
N GLU A 419 -3.02 14.57 -23.20
CA GLU A 419 -3.75 14.54 -21.92
C GLU A 419 -3.16 15.55 -20.92
N ILE A 420 -1.84 15.57 -20.74
CA ILE A 420 -1.18 16.56 -19.86
C ILE A 420 -1.48 18.00 -20.33
N LYS A 421 -1.45 18.28 -21.64
CA LYS A 421 -1.74 19.61 -22.19
C LYS A 421 -3.16 20.08 -21.92
N THR A 422 -4.13 19.16 -21.92
CA THR A 422 -5.57 19.49 -21.96
C THR A 422 -6.32 19.25 -20.67
N SER A 423 -5.87 18.31 -19.81
CA SER A 423 -6.60 17.94 -18.58
C SER A 423 -6.54 18.96 -17.44
N GLY A 424 -5.65 19.93 -17.52
CA GLY A 424 -5.39 20.87 -16.41
C GLY A 424 -4.77 20.23 -15.18
N VAL A 425 -4.31 18.99 -15.26
CA VAL A 425 -3.58 18.32 -14.18
C VAL A 425 -2.19 18.89 -14.05
N ALA A 426 -1.80 19.30 -12.85
CA ALA A 426 -0.49 19.87 -12.58
C ALA A 426 0.06 19.33 -11.25
N LEU A 427 1.38 19.47 -11.05
CA LEU A 427 2.08 19.04 -9.83
C LEU A 427 1.56 19.76 -8.57
N GLU A 428 1.23 21.03 -8.68
CA GLU A 428 0.66 21.83 -7.59
C GLU A 428 -0.69 22.45 -8.03
N PRO A 429 -1.57 22.86 -7.10
CA PRO A 429 -2.85 23.47 -7.44
C PRO A 429 -2.69 24.69 -8.35
N GLN A 430 -3.51 24.76 -9.38
CA GLN A 430 -3.49 25.80 -10.41
C GLN A 430 -4.87 26.43 -10.59
N SER A 431 -4.93 27.59 -11.23
CA SER A 431 -6.16 28.21 -11.72
C SER A 431 -6.77 27.41 -12.88
N ASN A 432 -8.00 27.71 -13.27
CA ASN A 432 -8.60 27.11 -14.46
C ASN A 432 -7.85 27.52 -15.74
N MET A 433 -7.79 26.62 -16.70
CA MET A 433 -7.20 26.87 -18.00
C MET A 433 -8.11 27.77 -18.84
N ILE A 434 -7.51 28.67 -19.62
CA ILE A 434 -8.19 29.52 -20.60
C ILE A 434 -7.64 29.37 -22.01
N GLY A 435 -6.55 28.59 -22.17
CA GLY A 435 -5.80 28.40 -23.43
C GLY A 435 -4.68 29.40 -23.63
N GLY A 436 -3.55 28.94 -24.19
CA GLY A 436 -2.33 29.73 -24.35
C GLY A 436 -2.54 30.98 -25.24
N ASP A 437 -3.22 30.83 -26.38
CA ASP A 437 -3.50 31.94 -27.31
C ASP A 437 -4.40 33.01 -26.67
N ASN A 438 -5.43 32.57 -25.92
CA ASN A 438 -6.29 33.49 -25.20
C ASN A 438 -5.52 34.23 -24.09
N LEU A 439 -4.59 33.56 -23.43
CA LEU A 439 -3.73 34.17 -22.42
C LEU A 439 -2.77 35.17 -23.07
N LYS A 440 -2.11 34.81 -24.18
CA LYS A 440 -1.20 35.72 -24.92
C LYS A 440 -1.93 36.98 -25.34
N ARG A 441 -3.11 36.83 -25.95
CA ARG A 441 -3.97 37.96 -26.36
C ARG A 441 -4.39 38.83 -25.18
N LYS A 442 -4.76 38.22 -24.07
CA LYS A 442 -5.16 38.96 -22.86
C LYS A 442 -4.03 39.78 -22.24
N LEU A 443 -2.79 39.28 -22.32
CA LEU A 443 -1.61 39.94 -21.72
C LEU A 443 -0.96 40.99 -22.63
N PHE A 444 -0.99 40.77 -23.95
CA PHE A 444 -0.20 41.55 -24.92
C PHE A 444 -1.02 42.11 -26.08
N GLY A 445 -2.34 41.82 -26.12
CA GLY A 445 -3.20 42.21 -27.25
C GLY A 445 -3.03 41.27 -28.45
N ASP A 446 -3.46 41.72 -29.63
CA ASP A 446 -3.41 40.95 -30.87
C ASP A 446 -2.09 41.16 -31.67
N ASP A 447 -1.02 41.59 -31.01
CA ASP A 447 0.27 41.77 -31.66
C ASP A 447 0.97 40.41 -31.85
N GLU A 448 0.96 39.91 -33.08
CA GLU A 448 1.57 38.63 -33.45
C GLU A 448 3.11 38.66 -33.39
N ASN A 449 3.76 39.83 -33.33
CA ASN A 449 5.21 39.95 -33.29
C ASN A 449 5.80 39.81 -31.87
N VAL A 450 4.96 39.70 -30.82
CA VAL A 450 5.44 39.54 -29.46
C VAL A 450 5.94 38.12 -29.23
N ASN A 451 7.21 37.99 -28.89
CA ASN A 451 7.81 36.77 -28.36
C ASN A 451 7.79 36.77 -26.83
N VAL A 452 7.56 35.63 -26.25
CA VAL A 452 7.41 35.48 -24.79
C VAL A 452 8.46 34.53 -24.23
N LEU A 453 9.27 35.03 -23.30
CA LEU A 453 10.14 34.22 -22.47
C LEU A 453 9.45 34.00 -21.11
N PHE A 454 9.08 32.75 -20.82
CA PHE A 454 8.49 32.38 -19.53
C PHE A 454 9.58 31.97 -18.55
N VAL A 455 9.58 32.54 -17.35
CA VAL A 455 10.45 32.17 -16.25
C VAL A 455 9.65 31.47 -15.16
N ALA A 456 9.96 30.20 -14.91
CA ALA A 456 9.33 29.42 -13.85
C ALA A 456 10.19 29.46 -12.57
N LEU A 457 9.71 30.15 -11.54
CA LEU A 457 10.41 30.23 -10.26
C LEU A 457 10.09 29.04 -9.36
N GLN A 458 11.08 28.64 -8.55
CA GLN A 458 10.99 27.59 -7.54
C GLN A 458 10.86 28.20 -6.14
N SER A 459 10.58 27.34 -5.15
CA SER A 459 10.64 27.76 -3.75
C SER A 459 12.10 27.97 -3.31
N PRO A 460 12.45 29.09 -2.67
CA PRO A 460 13.80 29.32 -2.15
C PRO A 460 14.27 28.26 -1.14
N SER A 461 13.33 27.53 -0.54
CA SER A 461 13.61 26.45 0.43
C SER A 461 13.59 25.05 -0.21
N ASP A 462 13.48 24.95 -1.52
CA ASP A 462 13.56 23.66 -2.21
C ASP A 462 14.98 23.10 -2.11
N THR A 463 15.07 21.79 -2.02
CA THR A 463 16.36 21.08 -1.98
C THR A 463 17.17 21.36 -3.25
N THR A 464 16.54 21.36 -4.42
CA THR A 464 17.23 21.60 -5.69
C THR A 464 17.76 23.02 -5.85
N THR A 465 17.09 24.01 -5.25
CA THR A 465 17.55 25.41 -5.26
C THR A 465 18.73 25.67 -4.29
N ASN A 466 18.97 24.76 -3.36
CA ASN A 466 20.06 24.90 -2.38
C ASN A 466 21.31 24.12 -2.76
N TYR A 467 21.17 22.97 -3.46
CA TYR A 467 22.30 22.06 -3.72
C TYR A 467 22.70 21.96 -5.19
N PHE A 468 21.84 22.41 -6.14
CA PHE A 468 22.07 22.22 -7.56
C PHE A 468 21.97 23.52 -8.37
N CYS A 469 22.51 24.61 -7.83
CA CYS A 469 22.49 25.92 -8.49
C CYS A 469 23.40 26.02 -9.72
N GLY A 470 24.36 25.11 -9.90
CA GLY A 470 25.26 25.17 -11.06
C GLY A 470 26.10 26.45 -11.12
N GLY A 471 26.30 26.98 -12.34
CA GLY A 471 27.14 28.16 -12.59
C GLY A 471 26.65 29.47 -11.97
N VAL A 472 25.36 29.56 -11.60
CA VAL A 472 24.84 30.78 -10.92
C VAL A 472 25.11 30.78 -9.40
N GLU A 473 25.63 29.69 -8.84
CA GLU A 473 26.06 29.52 -7.45
C GLU A 473 24.96 29.62 -6.39
N SER A 474 23.92 30.43 -6.58
CA SER A 474 22.82 30.58 -5.62
C SER A 474 21.49 30.94 -6.30
N TYR A 475 20.38 30.63 -5.61
CA TYR A 475 19.06 31.05 -6.06
C TYR A 475 18.91 32.58 -6.13
N GLN A 476 19.56 33.32 -5.22
CA GLN A 476 19.55 34.79 -5.26
C GLN A 476 20.25 35.34 -6.51
N ASN A 477 21.40 34.79 -6.87
CA ASN A 477 22.10 35.17 -8.10
C ASN A 477 21.25 34.84 -9.33
N PHE A 478 20.54 33.72 -9.36
CA PHE A 478 19.59 33.41 -10.42
C PHE A 478 18.53 34.50 -10.57
N LEU A 479 17.92 34.96 -9.47
CA LEU A 479 16.93 36.05 -9.52
C LEU A 479 17.53 37.34 -10.08
N LEU A 480 18.77 37.66 -9.71
CA LEU A 480 19.48 38.83 -10.29
C LEU A 480 19.74 38.68 -11.79
N GLN A 481 19.96 37.48 -12.31
CA GLN A 481 20.04 37.25 -13.75
C GLN A 481 18.68 37.48 -14.43
N ILE A 482 17.58 37.04 -13.80
CA ILE A 482 16.24 37.24 -14.34
C ILE A 482 15.87 38.73 -14.44
N GLU A 483 16.24 39.54 -13.46
CA GLU A 483 16.00 41.00 -13.46
C GLU A 483 16.66 41.71 -14.64
N LYS A 484 17.78 41.22 -15.18
CA LYS A 484 18.49 41.81 -16.32
C LYS A 484 17.82 41.52 -17.67
N LEU A 485 17.06 40.42 -17.77
CA LEU A 485 16.55 39.89 -19.05
C LEU A 485 15.76 40.92 -19.88
N PRO A 486 14.83 41.76 -19.33
CA PRO A 486 14.08 42.73 -20.10
C PRO A 486 14.95 43.75 -20.82
N HIS A 487 16.11 44.11 -20.23
CA HIS A 487 17.02 45.09 -20.77
C HIS A 487 18.00 44.54 -21.82
N LEU A 488 18.16 43.21 -21.88
CA LEU A 488 19.09 42.51 -22.78
C LEU A 488 18.41 41.93 -24.01
N LEU A 489 17.14 41.57 -23.86
CA LEU A 489 16.34 41.00 -24.94
C LEU A 489 15.92 42.03 -25.97
N PRO A 490 15.68 41.64 -27.24
CA PRO A 490 15.08 42.53 -28.27
C PRO A 490 13.72 43.08 -27.82
N GLU A 491 13.33 44.28 -28.32
CA GLU A 491 12.09 44.96 -27.88
C GLU A 491 10.80 44.15 -28.06
N ASN A 492 10.76 43.26 -29.04
CA ASN A 492 9.64 42.39 -29.31
C ASN A 492 9.56 41.17 -28.34
N TRP A 493 10.51 41.01 -27.42
CA TRP A 493 10.46 40.00 -26.38
C TRP A 493 9.86 40.56 -25.11
N LYS A 494 8.99 39.75 -24.47
CA LYS A 494 8.40 40.05 -23.16
C LYS A 494 8.73 38.96 -22.20
N VAL A 495 9.21 39.32 -21.03
CA VAL A 495 9.50 38.39 -19.93
C VAL A 495 8.26 38.26 -19.04
N VAL A 496 7.81 37.05 -18.82
CA VAL A 496 6.75 36.74 -17.86
C VAL A 496 7.29 35.80 -16.80
N VAL A 497 6.93 36.02 -15.55
CA VAL A 497 7.40 35.24 -14.40
C VAL A 497 6.22 34.67 -13.65
N LYS A 498 6.29 33.38 -13.30
CA LYS A 498 5.37 32.74 -12.36
C LYS A 498 6.11 32.36 -11.10
N ASN A 499 5.69 32.93 -9.96
CA ASN A 499 6.17 32.54 -8.65
C ASN A 499 5.70 31.14 -8.26
N HIS A 500 6.49 30.42 -7.49
CA HIS A 500 6.10 29.13 -6.97
C HIS A 500 4.87 29.26 -6.05
N PRO A 501 3.82 28.42 -6.21
CA PRO A 501 2.58 28.53 -5.41
C PRO A 501 2.79 28.48 -3.90
N LEU A 502 3.75 27.68 -3.44
CA LEU A 502 4.06 27.49 -2.01
C LEU A 502 5.05 28.50 -1.45
N SER A 503 5.65 29.38 -2.28
CA SER A 503 6.52 30.46 -1.81
C SER A 503 5.70 31.59 -1.21
N LEU A 504 6.05 32.04 0.00
CA LEU A 504 5.43 33.19 0.67
C LEU A 504 6.09 34.51 0.25
N GLU A 505 7.40 34.47 -0.03
CA GLU A 505 8.12 35.58 -0.65
C GLU A 505 7.88 35.53 -2.17
N LYS A 506 7.42 36.62 -2.73
CA LYS A 506 7.12 36.75 -4.15
C LYS A 506 8.14 37.64 -4.83
N PHE A 507 8.69 37.14 -5.91
CA PHE A 507 9.50 37.94 -6.83
C PHE A 507 8.62 38.96 -7.53
N ASN A 508 9.11 40.17 -7.68
CA ASN A 508 8.49 41.24 -8.45
C ASN A 508 9.58 42.18 -8.99
N ALA A 509 9.45 42.62 -10.24
CA ALA A 509 10.35 43.58 -10.88
C ALA A 509 9.53 44.42 -11.84
N ASP A 510 9.88 45.71 -12.01
CA ASP A 510 9.04 46.70 -12.71
C ASP A 510 8.82 46.34 -14.19
N ASP A 511 9.82 45.81 -14.88
CA ASP A 511 9.77 45.47 -16.31
C ASP A 511 9.39 44.03 -16.63
N ILE A 512 8.96 43.27 -15.58
CA ILE A 512 8.59 41.86 -15.69
C ILE A 512 7.13 41.66 -15.31
N LYS A 513 6.38 41.01 -16.20
CA LYS A 513 4.96 40.71 -15.92
C LYS A 513 4.78 39.43 -15.07
N ILE A 514 4.21 39.57 -13.88
CA ILE A 514 3.91 38.44 -13.00
C ILE A 514 2.58 37.79 -13.42
N VAL A 515 2.61 36.44 -13.62
CA VAL A 515 1.49 35.68 -14.15
C VAL A 515 0.99 34.58 -13.16
N ASP A 516 1.08 34.83 -11.86
CA ASP A 516 0.72 33.89 -10.79
C ASP A 516 -0.72 33.38 -10.86
N GLY A 517 -1.63 34.22 -11.35
CA GLY A 517 -3.07 33.91 -11.43
C GLY A 517 -3.48 32.99 -12.59
N TYR A 518 -2.55 32.52 -13.42
CA TYR A 518 -2.87 31.71 -14.61
C TYR A 518 -2.33 30.28 -14.50
N HIS A 519 -2.93 29.37 -15.25
CA HIS A 519 -2.53 27.97 -15.28
C HIS A 519 -1.16 27.80 -15.96
N ILE A 520 -0.30 26.94 -15.39
CA ILE A 520 1.07 26.72 -15.90
C ILE A 520 1.07 26.26 -17.38
N ASN A 521 0.13 25.40 -17.77
CA ASN A 521 0.02 24.89 -19.13
C ASN A 521 -0.30 26.03 -20.13
N ASP A 522 -1.16 26.98 -19.77
CA ASP A 522 -1.48 28.12 -20.62
C ASP A 522 -0.27 29.05 -20.78
N ILE A 523 0.51 29.22 -19.72
CA ILE A 523 1.71 30.05 -19.74
C ILE A 523 2.79 29.40 -20.61
N ILE A 524 3.03 28.10 -20.49
CA ILE A 524 3.97 27.38 -21.35
C ILE A 524 3.50 27.40 -22.81
N ALA A 525 2.20 27.18 -23.06
CA ALA A 525 1.63 27.15 -24.40
C ALA A 525 1.80 28.48 -25.12
N MET A 526 1.58 29.63 -24.43
CA MET A 526 1.75 30.97 -25.01
C MET A 526 3.20 31.39 -25.25
N SER A 527 4.15 30.72 -24.58
CA SER A 527 5.57 31.14 -24.57
C SER A 527 6.32 30.58 -25.76
N ASP A 528 7.34 31.29 -26.21
CA ASP A 528 8.25 30.85 -27.27
C ASP A 528 9.40 30.03 -26.68
N ASN A 529 9.95 30.48 -25.56
CA ASN A 529 10.98 29.77 -24.77
C ASN A 529 10.67 29.80 -23.28
N VAL A 530 11.31 28.93 -22.56
CA VAL A 530 11.20 28.83 -21.09
C VAL A 530 12.57 28.97 -20.45
N ALA A 531 12.66 29.69 -19.34
CA ALA A 531 13.85 29.79 -18.52
C ALA A 531 13.52 29.38 -17.06
N LEU A 532 14.45 28.75 -16.37
CA LEU A 532 14.29 28.29 -15.00
C LEU A 532 15.65 27.99 -14.35
N LEU A 533 15.69 27.74 -13.06
CA LEU A 533 16.92 27.26 -12.43
C LEU A 533 17.15 25.78 -12.80
N ASN A 534 16.36 24.86 -12.24
CA ASN A 534 16.42 23.41 -12.52
C ASN A 534 15.06 22.72 -12.24
N SER A 535 13.98 23.46 -12.42
CA SER A 535 12.61 23.02 -12.12
C SER A 535 12.15 21.88 -13.03
N GLY A 536 11.33 20.96 -12.49
CA GLY A 536 10.60 19.95 -13.27
C GLY A 536 9.67 20.54 -14.35
N VAL A 537 9.41 21.86 -14.34
CA VAL A 537 8.71 22.57 -15.41
C VAL A 537 9.43 22.42 -16.76
N GLY A 538 10.75 22.16 -16.77
CA GLY A 538 11.49 21.85 -17.99
C GLY A 538 10.97 20.61 -18.71
N ILE A 539 10.52 19.59 -17.99
CA ILE A 539 9.88 18.40 -18.57
C ILE A 539 8.49 18.75 -19.17
N LEU A 540 7.71 19.58 -18.46
CA LEU A 540 6.45 20.09 -19.02
C LEU A 540 6.70 20.89 -20.29
N SER A 541 7.77 21.70 -20.33
CA SER A 541 8.14 22.48 -21.50
C SER A 541 8.46 21.58 -22.70
N MET A 542 9.14 20.45 -22.50
CA MET A 542 9.37 19.45 -23.55
C MET A 542 8.05 18.88 -24.09
N ILE A 543 7.08 18.59 -23.21
CA ILE A 543 5.73 18.15 -23.63
C ILE A 543 5.06 19.16 -24.56
N PHE A 544 5.27 20.46 -24.34
CA PHE A 544 4.77 21.55 -25.20
C PHE A 544 5.68 21.87 -26.37
N ASN A 545 6.76 21.11 -26.60
CA ASN A 545 7.78 21.35 -27.61
C ASN A 545 8.46 22.74 -27.49
N LYS A 546 8.69 23.19 -26.26
CA LYS A 546 9.37 24.47 -25.97
C LYS A 546 10.81 24.23 -25.57
N PHE A 547 11.74 24.96 -26.19
CA PHE A 547 13.13 24.95 -25.81
C PHE A 547 13.31 25.63 -24.46
N THR A 548 14.13 25.03 -23.59
CA THR A 548 14.29 25.47 -22.21
C THR A 548 15.74 25.86 -21.92
N TYR A 549 15.93 27.00 -21.27
CA TYR A 549 17.21 27.43 -20.72
C TYR A 549 17.21 27.20 -19.21
N HIS A 550 18.19 26.48 -18.70
CA HIS A 550 18.30 26.27 -17.26
C HIS A 550 19.63 26.83 -16.72
N PHE A 551 19.55 27.53 -15.58
CA PHE A 551 20.69 28.18 -14.96
C PHE A 551 21.41 27.29 -13.94
N GLY A 552 20.74 26.28 -13.41
CA GLY A 552 21.28 25.30 -12.49
C GLY A 552 21.42 23.93 -13.11
N GLN A 553 21.96 22.99 -12.36
CA GLN A 553 22.10 21.61 -12.78
C GLN A 553 20.73 20.94 -12.86
N ALA A 554 20.33 20.51 -14.06
CA ALA A 554 19.09 19.82 -14.34
C ALA A 554 19.35 18.37 -14.78
N PHE A 555 18.59 17.41 -14.25
CA PHE A 555 18.72 16.00 -14.62
C PHE A 555 18.31 15.70 -16.06
N TYR A 556 17.70 16.67 -16.73
CA TYR A 556 17.22 16.60 -18.11
C TYR A 556 18.02 17.50 -19.06
N SER A 557 19.29 17.77 -18.79
CA SER A 557 20.14 18.60 -19.64
C SER A 557 20.62 17.83 -20.87
N PHE A 558 19.96 18.06 -22.03
CA PHE A 558 20.23 17.34 -23.28
C PHE A 558 20.26 18.31 -24.47
N ASP A 559 21.28 18.20 -25.31
CA ASP A 559 21.37 18.94 -26.55
C ASP A 559 20.13 18.72 -27.43
N GLY A 560 19.62 19.81 -28.05
CA GLY A 560 18.40 19.78 -28.86
C GLY A 560 17.09 19.89 -28.07
N LEU A 561 17.10 19.73 -26.75
CA LEU A 561 15.91 19.89 -25.89
C LEU A 561 16.01 21.12 -25.00
N ASN A 562 17.19 21.42 -24.51
CA ASN A 562 17.48 22.53 -23.61
C ASN A 562 18.96 22.91 -23.63
N LYS A 563 19.28 23.97 -22.90
CA LYS A 563 20.65 24.48 -22.81
C LYS A 563 20.92 24.99 -21.38
N GLU A 564 22.03 24.57 -20.79
CA GLU A 564 22.55 25.18 -19.56
C GLU A 564 23.19 26.55 -19.89
N VAL A 565 22.87 27.55 -19.05
CA VAL A 565 23.40 28.93 -19.15
C VAL A 565 23.72 29.42 -17.72
N SER A 566 24.75 30.27 -17.63
CA SER A 566 25.17 30.81 -16.31
C SER A 566 24.80 32.28 -16.14
N THR A 567 24.54 33.02 -17.23
CA THR A 567 24.23 34.43 -17.17
C THR A 567 23.06 34.81 -18.08
N ALA A 568 22.45 35.99 -17.82
CA ALA A 568 21.40 36.54 -18.66
C ALA A 568 21.90 36.84 -20.07
N GLU A 569 23.14 37.31 -20.19
CA GLU A 569 23.80 37.61 -21.44
C GLU A 569 23.98 36.36 -22.31
N GLU A 570 24.41 35.25 -21.69
CA GLU A 570 24.53 33.96 -22.36
C GLU A 570 23.16 33.44 -22.83
N LEU A 571 22.12 33.49 -22.00
CA LEU A 571 20.77 33.14 -22.41
C LEU A 571 20.28 33.95 -23.62
N VAL A 572 20.47 35.24 -23.60
CA VAL A 572 20.05 36.11 -24.71
C VAL A 572 20.82 35.81 -26.00
N ASN A 573 22.11 35.49 -25.92
CA ASN A 573 22.90 35.06 -27.08
C ASN A 573 22.40 33.74 -27.66
N GLU A 574 22.04 32.75 -26.79
CA GLU A 574 21.46 31.49 -27.22
C GLU A 574 20.07 31.67 -27.87
N ILE A 575 19.23 32.59 -27.36
CA ILE A 575 17.96 32.95 -28.00
C ILE A 575 18.19 33.53 -29.38
N ARG A 576 19.18 34.42 -29.55
CA ARG A 576 19.53 35.04 -30.83
C ARG A 576 20.10 34.04 -31.83
N ALA A 577 20.83 33.03 -31.36
CA ALA A 577 21.35 31.93 -32.18
C ALA A 577 20.24 31.05 -32.76
N GLY A 578 19.08 30.97 -32.11
CA GLY A 578 17.90 30.26 -32.63
C GLY A 578 18.02 28.75 -32.48
N ASN A 579 17.82 28.24 -31.27
CA ASN A 579 17.87 26.81 -31.02
C ASN A 579 16.64 26.07 -31.59
N ILE A 580 16.88 24.92 -32.23
CA ILE A 580 15.84 24.07 -32.81
C ILE A 580 15.50 22.96 -31.80
N PHE A 581 14.20 22.82 -31.48
CA PHE A 581 13.73 21.78 -30.57
C PHE A 581 13.57 20.44 -31.30
N ASP A 582 14.24 19.41 -30.76
CA ASP A 582 14.18 18.02 -31.26
C ASP A 582 12.98 17.29 -30.70
N LYS A 583 11.90 17.21 -31.48
CA LYS A 583 10.63 16.55 -31.07
C LYS A 583 10.76 15.04 -30.93
N GLU A 584 11.56 14.38 -31.77
CA GLU A 584 11.74 12.92 -31.73
C GLU A 584 12.51 12.52 -30.47
N LYS A 585 13.56 13.27 -30.16
CA LYS A 585 14.33 13.10 -28.94
C LYS A 585 13.47 13.32 -27.70
N ALA A 586 12.61 14.34 -27.70
CA ALA A 586 11.68 14.58 -26.61
C ALA A 586 10.69 13.42 -26.40
N ILE A 587 10.13 12.85 -27.47
CA ILE A 587 9.24 11.68 -27.39
C ILE A 587 9.95 10.51 -26.73
N LYS A 588 11.19 10.20 -27.12
CA LYS A 588 11.98 9.10 -26.55
C LYS A 588 12.25 9.32 -25.06
N PHE A 589 12.59 10.55 -24.67
CA PHE A 589 12.84 10.85 -23.25
C PHE A 589 11.57 10.78 -22.42
N ILE A 590 10.44 11.29 -22.92
CA ILE A 590 9.15 11.19 -22.23
C ILE A 590 8.71 9.73 -22.13
N ASP A 591 8.91 8.91 -23.19
CA ASP A 591 8.65 7.47 -23.15
C ASP A 591 9.47 6.78 -22.05
N PHE A 592 10.77 7.07 -21.99
CA PHE A 592 11.65 6.56 -20.94
C PHE A 592 11.12 6.90 -19.53
N LEU A 593 10.76 8.17 -19.30
CA LEU A 593 10.22 8.58 -18.01
C LEU A 593 8.91 7.85 -17.65
N VAL A 594 8.00 7.71 -18.61
CA VAL A 594 6.67 7.13 -18.37
C VAL A 594 6.72 5.62 -18.26
N ASN A 595 7.47 4.94 -19.12
CA ASN A 595 7.41 3.49 -19.26
C ASN A 595 8.53 2.78 -18.49
N ASP A 596 9.74 3.33 -18.48
CA ASP A 596 10.92 2.62 -18.02
C ASP A 596 11.46 3.14 -16.66
N PHE A 597 11.10 4.37 -16.25
CA PHE A 597 11.75 5.00 -15.10
C PHE A 597 10.79 5.37 -13.96
N TYR A 598 9.69 6.06 -14.22
CA TYR A 598 8.81 6.54 -13.16
C TYR A 598 7.82 5.49 -12.68
N SER A 599 7.58 5.52 -11.38
CA SER A 599 6.40 4.98 -10.73
C SER A 599 5.25 5.98 -10.83
N PHE A 600 4.00 5.49 -10.82
CA PHE A 600 2.81 6.34 -10.84
C PHE A 600 1.90 6.00 -9.66
N ALA A 601 1.36 7.05 -9.02
CA ALA A 601 0.51 6.91 -7.86
C ALA A 601 -0.51 8.06 -7.77
N SER A 602 -1.60 7.86 -7.07
CA SER A 602 -2.48 8.95 -6.62
C SER A 602 -2.23 9.22 -5.14
N TRP A 603 -2.39 10.48 -4.69
CA TRP A 603 -2.25 10.86 -3.29
C TRP A 603 -3.09 12.08 -2.94
N GLU A 604 -3.35 12.23 -1.64
CA GLU A 604 -3.92 13.45 -1.08
C GLU A 604 -2.80 14.43 -0.74
N ARG A 605 -3.03 15.72 -0.99
CA ARG A 605 -2.09 16.79 -0.64
C ARG A 605 -2.51 17.45 0.66
N LYS A 606 -1.54 17.65 1.56
CA LYS A 606 -1.73 18.44 2.77
C LYS A 606 -0.64 19.51 2.86
N GLU A 607 -1.05 20.77 2.86
CA GLU A 607 -0.13 21.88 3.10
C GLU A 607 0.09 22.09 4.60
N ARG A 608 1.31 22.45 4.97
CA ARG A 608 1.65 22.96 6.30
C ARG A 608 2.72 24.05 6.19
N SER A 609 2.79 24.94 7.19
CA SER A 609 3.89 25.88 7.31
C SER A 609 5.20 25.12 7.51
N TYR A 610 6.24 25.52 6.79
CA TYR A 610 7.57 24.91 6.85
C TYR A 610 8.61 25.91 7.38
N THR A 611 8.64 27.08 6.79
CA THR A 611 9.44 28.23 7.22
C THR A 611 8.56 29.48 7.14
N ASP A 612 9.08 30.63 7.62
CA ASP A 612 8.48 31.96 7.42
C ASP A 612 8.35 32.33 5.92
N LYS A 613 9.12 31.66 5.04
CA LYS A 613 9.22 31.96 3.60
C LYS A 613 8.50 30.96 2.71
N ALA A 614 8.16 29.79 3.21
CA ALA A 614 7.57 28.73 2.39
C ALA A 614 6.62 27.79 3.17
N LYS A 615 5.65 27.24 2.45
CA LYS A 615 4.84 26.09 2.84
C LYS A 615 5.42 24.81 2.25
N LEU A 616 5.16 23.68 2.90
CA LEU A 616 5.49 22.36 2.44
C LEU A 616 4.20 21.63 2.03
N SER A 617 4.22 21.02 0.83
CA SER A 617 3.18 20.09 0.38
C SER A 617 3.57 18.65 0.72
N ILE A 618 2.76 17.99 1.54
CA ILE A 618 2.97 16.60 1.97
C ILE A 618 2.00 15.70 1.23
N SER A 619 2.52 14.65 0.59
CA SER A 619 1.71 13.58 0.01
C SER A 619 1.26 12.62 1.11
N LYS A 620 -0.04 12.32 1.16
CA LYS A 620 -0.65 11.35 2.07
C LYS A 620 -1.46 10.33 1.28
N ASN A 621 -1.67 9.17 1.89
CA ASN A 621 -2.49 8.10 1.30
C ASN A 621 -2.05 7.78 -0.14
N ILE A 622 -0.74 7.62 -0.33
CA ILE A 622 -0.16 7.32 -1.64
C ILE A 622 -0.63 5.94 -2.08
N LYS A 623 -1.27 5.86 -3.25
CA LYS A 623 -1.73 4.62 -3.88
C LYS A 623 -1.04 4.47 -5.22
N TYR A 624 -0.12 3.53 -5.31
CA TYR A 624 0.62 3.27 -6.54
C TYR A 624 -0.24 2.48 -7.53
N SER A 625 -0.35 2.94 -8.77
CA SER A 625 -0.83 2.15 -9.90
C SER A 625 0.31 1.37 -10.58
N LYS A 626 1.52 1.91 -10.49
CA LYS A 626 2.75 1.30 -10.99
C LYS A 626 3.89 1.66 -10.04
N VAL A 627 4.61 0.67 -9.54
CA VAL A 627 5.91 0.86 -8.88
C VAL A 627 6.98 0.40 -9.86
N ASN A 628 7.88 1.29 -10.23
CA ASN A 628 9.03 1.01 -11.07
C ASN A 628 10.29 1.38 -10.31
N VAL A 629 11.19 0.41 -10.15
CA VAL A 629 12.52 0.61 -9.61
C VAL A 629 13.49 0.33 -10.75
N PHE A 630 14.08 1.39 -11.27
CA PHE A 630 14.95 1.32 -12.46
C PHE A 630 16.04 0.24 -12.28
N GLU A 631 16.23 -0.60 -13.31
CA GLU A 631 17.11 -1.77 -13.32
C GLU A 631 16.82 -2.87 -12.29
N ARG A 632 15.76 -2.77 -11.49
CA ARG A 632 15.42 -3.79 -10.49
C ARG A 632 14.11 -4.51 -10.79
N GLY A 633 13.06 -3.80 -11.17
CA GLY A 633 11.80 -4.42 -11.53
C GLY A 633 10.59 -3.50 -11.45
N VAL A 634 9.48 -4.02 -11.94
CA VAL A 634 8.20 -3.33 -12.00
C VAL A 634 7.13 -4.15 -11.29
N SER A 635 6.32 -3.49 -10.47
CA SER A 635 5.10 -4.06 -9.89
C SER A 635 3.90 -3.16 -10.23
N TYR A 636 2.80 -3.77 -10.68
CA TYR A 636 1.57 -3.04 -10.98
C TYR A 636 0.60 -3.16 -9.82
N GLY A 637 0.18 -2.01 -9.30
CA GLY A 637 -0.89 -1.92 -8.31
C GLY A 637 -2.24 -1.98 -9.01
N ASN A 638 -3.05 -2.96 -8.65
CA ASN A 638 -4.40 -3.10 -9.18
C ASN A 638 -5.38 -2.37 -8.26
N TYR A 639 -5.44 -1.05 -8.39
CA TYR A 639 -6.41 -0.22 -7.69
C TYR A 639 -7.76 -0.18 -8.42
N GLN A 640 -8.44 -1.32 -8.49
CA GLN A 640 -9.88 -1.23 -8.63
C GLN A 640 -10.46 -0.90 -7.26
N GLU A 641 -11.12 0.24 -7.14
CA GLU A 641 -11.93 0.56 -5.95
C GLU A 641 -12.93 -0.58 -5.72
N TYR A 642 -12.64 -1.46 -4.75
CA TYR A 642 -13.54 -2.56 -4.41
C TYR A 642 -14.73 -2.04 -3.59
N LYS A 643 -15.58 -1.26 -4.21
CA LYS A 643 -16.91 -0.94 -3.70
C LYS A 643 -17.80 -2.19 -3.58
N LYS A 644 -17.38 -3.33 -4.15
CA LYS A 644 -18.25 -4.52 -4.28
C LYS A 644 -18.41 -5.37 -3.03
N LEU A 645 -17.48 -5.35 -2.07
CA LEU A 645 -17.70 -6.03 -0.79
C LEU A 645 -18.83 -5.39 0.03
N VAL A 646 -19.01 -4.09 -0.11
CA VAL A 646 -20.06 -3.30 0.59
C VAL A 646 -21.48 -3.67 0.13
N THR A 647 -21.64 -4.37 -0.99
CA THR A 647 -22.92 -4.78 -1.55
C THR A 647 -23.21 -6.28 -1.49
N SER A 648 -22.37 -7.04 -0.78
CA SER A 648 -22.60 -8.48 -0.61
C SER A 648 -23.77 -8.75 0.34
N TYR A 649 -24.66 -9.67 0.00
CA TYR A 649 -25.73 -10.17 0.89
C TYR A 649 -25.19 -10.72 2.23
N LEU A 650 -23.91 -11.12 2.29
CA LEU A 650 -23.26 -11.52 3.52
C LEU A 650 -23.04 -10.37 4.49
N PHE A 651 -22.91 -9.14 3.98
CA PHE A 651 -22.84 -7.94 4.84
C PHE A 651 -24.19 -7.67 5.54
N ASP A 652 -25.31 -7.85 4.84
CA ASP A 652 -26.64 -7.74 5.43
C ASP A 652 -26.82 -8.75 6.57
N ARG A 653 -26.37 -9.99 6.37
CA ARG A 653 -26.39 -11.04 7.37
C ARG A 653 -25.65 -10.68 8.65
N TYR A 654 -24.53 -9.95 8.54
CA TYR A 654 -23.72 -9.51 9.68
C TYR A 654 -23.95 -8.05 10.05
N ARG A 655 -24.94 -7.39 9.44
CA ARG A 655 -25.29 -5.98 9.65
C ARG A 655 -24.10 -5.03 9.42
N MET A 656 -23.28 -5.34 8.45
CA MET A 656 -22.12 -4.54 8.10
C MET A 656 -22.52 -3.16 7.55
N ASP A 657 -23.66 -3.05 6.87
CA ASP A 657 -24.28 -1.83 6.39
C ASP A 657 -24.56 -0.81 7.52
N GLU A 658 -24.93 -1.26 8.72
CA GLU A 658 -25.10 -0.40 9.90
C GLU A 658 -23.77 0.28 10.30
N TYR A 659 -22.62 -0.30 9.99
CA TYR A 659 -21.31 0.27 10.27
C TYR A 659 -20.93 1.34 9.27
N ILE A 660 -21.25 1.13 8.00
CA ILE A 660 -20.97 2.05 6.90
C ILE A 660 -21.86 3.29 6.98
N SER A 661 -23.17 3.12 7.19
CA SER A 661 -24.13 4.21 7.26
C SER A 661 -23.95 5.13 8.46
N ARG A 662 -23.31 4.67 9.54
CA ARG A 662 -23.05 5.46 10.76
C ARG A 662 -21.77 6.28 10.71
N ASN A 663 -20.92 6.05 9.72
CA ASN A 663 -19.77 6.90 9.37
C ASN A 663 -19.89 7.37 7.91
N PRO A 664 -20.85 8.26 7.60
CA PRO A 664 -20.84 8.88 6.29
C PRO A 664 -19.49 9.61 6.16
N GLN A 665 -18.72 9.29 5.14
CA GLN A 665 -17.60 10.12 4.73
C GLN A 665 -18.12 11.55 4.69
N LYS A 666 -17.45 12.48 5.39
CA LYS A 666 -17.81 13.89 5.30
C LYS A 666 -17.89 14.24 3.82
N PRO A 667 -19.04 14.62 3.28
CA PRO A 667 -19.11 14.99 1.88
C PRO A 667 -18.07 16.09 1.66
N ALA A 668 -17.28 15.95 0.60
CA ALA A 668 -16.42 17.02 0.14
C ALA A 668 -17.25 18.30 0.15
N LYS A 669 -16.74 19.38 0.77
CA LYS A 669 -17.42 20.67 0.79
C LYS A 669 -17.64 21.09 -0.66
N VAL A 670 -18.83 20.85 -1.16
CA VAL A 670 -19.34 21.54 -2.35
C VAL A 670 -19.62 22.96 -1.88
N GLU A 671 -18.83 23.92 -2.35
CA GLU A 671 -19.14 25.34 -2.18
C GLU A 671 -20.48 25.63 -2.89
N ILE A 672 -21.53 25.73 -2.11
CA ILE A 672 -22.82 26.20 -2.63
C ILE A 672 -22.72 27.71 -2.77
N VAL A 673 -22.72 28.16 -4.00
CA VAL A 673 -22.94 29.54 -4.36
C VAL A 673 -24.29 29.98 -3.82
N ASN A 674 -24.28 31.00 -2.94
CA ASN A 674 -25.44 31.61 -2.31
C ASN A 674 -26.42 32.14 -3.36
N THR A 675 -27.62 31.56 -3.44
CA THR A 675 -28.82 32.30 -3.85
C THR A 675 -29.75 32.36 -2.65
N LYS A 676 -30.03 33.61 -2.22
CA LYS A 676 -31.01 33.93 -1.19
C LYS A 676 -32.40 33.59 -1.66
N SER A 677 -33.21 32.91 -0.89
CA SER A 677 -34.45 33.40 -0.23
C SER A 677 -35.41 32.25 0.15
N VAL A 678 -36.04 32.44 1.31
CA VAL A 678 -37.37 32.07 1.78
C VAL A 678 -37.50 30.84 2.67
N SER A 679 -37.69 31.20 3.95
CA SER A 679 -38.61 30.77 5.03
C SER A 679 -38.66 29.32 5.54
N ASN A 680 -38.32 29.26 6.82
CA ASN A 680 -38.92 28.53 7.96
C ASN A 680 -39.75 27.26 7.75
N ALA A 681 -39.22 26.13 8.20
CA ALA A 681 -39.91 25.18 9.08
C ALA A 681 -38.90 24.24 9.79
N LYS A 682 -38.69 24.49 11.08
CA LYS A 682 -38.01 23.55 11.98
C LYS A 682 -38.94 22.37 12.26
N ILE A 683 -38.58 21.18 11.80
CA ILE A 683 -39.06 19.91 12.34
C ILE A 683 -37.86 19.12 12.87
N ALA A 684 -37.72 19.12 14.19
CA ALA A 684 -36.71 18.33 14.89
C ALA A 684 -37.15 16.87 14.96
N ASN A 685 -36.47 15.99 14.24
CA ASN A 685 -36.58 14.54 14.43
C ASN A 685 -35.79 14.13 15.68
N LYS A 686 -36.45 14.04 16.82
CA LYS A 686 -35.88 13.40 18.02
C LYS A 686 -35.87 11.89 17.82
N SER A 687 -34.76 11.21 18.07
CA SER A 687 -34.64 9.75 17.95
C SER A 687 -35.69 9.02 18.80
N LEU A 688 -36.17 7.86 18.34
CA LEU A 688 -37.19 7.04 19.02
C LEU A 688 -36.78 6.67 20.48
N SER A 689 -35.51 6.50 20.75
CA SER A 689 -34.97 6.23 22.08
C SER A 689 -35.08 7.42 23.02
N ARG A 690 -34.86 8.64 22.54
CA ARG A 690 -34.98 9.88 23.31
C ARG A 690 -36.46 10.21 23.61
N ARG A 691 -37.36 9.94 22.67
CA ARG A 691 -38.82 10.05 22.90
C ARG A 691 -39.34 9.04 23.92
N ARG A 692 -38.81 7.82 23.95
CA ARG A 692 -39.15 6.79 24.96
C ARG A 692 -38.63 7.18 26.34
N TYR A 693 -37.39 7.68 26.44
CA TYR A 693 -36.81 8.17 27.69
C TYR A 693 -37.53 9.38 28.26
N GLU A 694 -37.95 10.35 27.45
CA GLU A 694 -38.72 11.52 27.88
C GLU A 694 -40.13 11.11 28.36
N LYS A 695 -40.78 10.15 27.69
CA LYS A 695 -42.07 9.59 28.15
C LYS A 695 -41.96 8.84 29.48
N PHE A 696 -40.89 8.09 29.68
CA PHE A 696 -40.61 7.42 30.95
C PHE A 696 -40.33 8.43 32.06
N LYS A 697 -39.55 9.46 31.79
CA LYS A 697 -39.25 10.52 32.77
C LYS A 697 -40.48 11.37 33.16
N ALA A 698 -41.39 11.62 32.24
CA ALA A 698 -42.59 12.41 32.47
C ALA A 698 -43.66 11.63 33.26
N SER A 699 -43.75 10.31 33.11
CA SER A 699 -44.69 9.45 33.86
C SER A 699 -44.22 8.00 33.84
N PRO A 700 -43.38 7.58 34.78
CA PRO A 700 -42.87 6.22 34.85
C PRO A 700 -43.93 5.14 34.92
N THR A 701 -44.98 5.36 35.75
CA THR A 701 -46.12 4.46 35.91
C THR A 701 -47.03 4.37 34.69
N GLY A 702 -47.24 5.49 34.00
CA GLY A 702 -48.01 5.55 32.74
C GLY A 702 -47.27 4.86 31.57
N TYR A 703 -45.95 5.02 31.51
CA TYR A 703 -45.13 4.36 30.51
C TYR A 703 -45.10 2.84 30.69
N MET A 704 -44.94 2.37 31.95
CA MET A 704 -44.97 0.94 32.28
C MET A 704 -46.30 0.30 31.97
N LYS A 705 -47.43 0.96 32.28
CA LYS A 705 -48.78 0.48 31.88
C LYS A 705 -48.90 0.30 30.37
N THR A 706 -48.36 1.26 29.58
CA THR A 706 -48.44 1.20 28.12
C THR A 706 -47.55 0.06 27.52
N VAL A 707 -46.43 -0.22 28.16
CA VAL A 707 -45.56 -1.35 27.77
C VAL A 707 -46.22 -2.68 28.13
N PHE A 708 -46.83 -2.77 29.33
CA PHE A 708 -47.55 -3.97 29.79
C PHE A 708 -48.75 -4.36 28.91
N ILE A 709 -49.47 -3.38 28.39
CA ILE A 709 -50.63 -3.59 27.47
C ILE A 709 -50.14 -4.20 26.13
N LYS A 710 -48.92 -3.91 25.70
CA LYS A 710 -48.35 -4.40 24.43
C LYS A 710 -47.65 -5.73 24.53
N LEU A 711 -47.50 -6.35 25.71
CA LEU A 711 -46.92 -7.66 25.86
C LEU A 711 -47.87 -8.76 25.41
N PRO A 712 -47.36 -9.83 24.72
CA PRO A 712 -48.17 -11.00 24.37
C PRO A 712 -48.76 -11.67 25.61
N LYS A 713 -49.97 -12.23 25.48
CA LYS A 713 -50.75 -12.81 26.60
C LYS A 713 -49.92 -13.89 27.40
N LYS A 714 -49.02 -14.64 26.75
CA LYS A 714 -48.15 -15.62 27.37
C LYS A 714 -47.07 -15.07 28.33
N ILE A 715 -46.76 -13.78 28.24
CA ILE A 715 -45.78 -13.15 29.12
C ILE A 715 -46.44 -12.39 30.26
N LYS A 716 -47.71 -12.02 30.13
CA LYS A 716 -48.48 -11.34 31.18
C LYS A 716 -48.74 -12.23 32.41
N SER A 717 -48.82 -13.55 32.22
CA SER A 717 -49.04 -14.51 33.32
C SER A 717 -47.82 -14.83 34.20
N VAL A 718 -46.65 -14.28 33.87
CA VAL A 718 -45.42 -14.48 34.66
C VAL A 718 -45.20 -13.33 35.67
N PHE A 719 -45.96 -12.22 35.52
CA PHE A 719 -45.85 -11.02 36.33
C PHE A 719 -47.17 -10.65 37.06
N SER A 720 -48.16 -11.52 37.03
CA SER A 720 -49.32 -11.49 37.87
C SER A 720 -49.15 -12.56 38.99
#